data_6a81e09bc129b16dd791afb7278599c2
#
_entry.id   6a81e09bc129b16dd791afb7278599c2
#
_cell.length_a   1.000
_cell.length_b   1.000
_cell.length_c   1.000
_cell.angle_alpha   90.00
_cell.angle_beta   90.00
_cell.angle_gamma   90.00
#
_symmetry.space_group_name_H-M   'P 1'
#
loop_
_entity.id
_entity.type
_entity.pdbx_description
1 polymer ?
#
loop_
_entity_poly.entity_id
_entity_poly.type
_entity_poly.pdbx_seq_one_letter_code
_entity_poly.pdbx_strand_id
1 'polypeptide(L)'
;QPLTSKFRAEWADGIFDSLTTLGEKTAAVRLKLMDSQALGDVAKRANAKLGTLAREFHELMELQRGSMARADDFVRDQVKVVDKWIASGGTKEKQKNLNDLIYSQEHGATIYQVDPTKPRSTYKDKTDESGNSLEKVWDAQRADWNALGADGQKAYRTMRDMYRDLYGKLKDAINGRIDEALRDNPDAAAELKKEVFAKLFDGNTLDVYFPLLREGRYKLEFQYKDSAVKSENDKYVFQMFDSKRQRDRVLAELKKDPDVISNTVKGMDGDFKTSDFNNAPSSSFVKQVLDSLSANKVDDTVQSEIMRLFIDALPESSFAKSLQRRKGTPGYMQDAVYAMKSKGFDLGRQVEKLKYNALIQSKEVQLNELEVPSSDFLFNTIREEIKIRMNFAKYGAKMKGVERYVRTFNQLAFVGTIGFNVASAMVQTAQTPMFTYPMLGARYGYKNAYNEIMNATSFVTGARGYGETKLDKIAVAHGLDAYYDITDNGDFVVKKEKDIPAERIKELERIAPLVRLASERGHLNRSFIFDALGLQEGGKARRTDTLLRKLSAGVDYGTGISAMLFNQSERFNRQVTMVASYNLALERIAADNPKMPTAEQQNLAAVEALYDTQEYNGGSTLETAPRVAQENIGRVAAMYKTYGLRMYYTMFKTARDLLSLESDAETRKIAAKQIAGIHLSSLFFAGVHGVPLYGAVQLLADFLLFDDDEDDTNERVRAYLGEGWYKGAFNQILDEVGIGADVASRVRLTGLILQENRFNPDPSAEEFIGYYIGGPALSVAKRTGRGIKDLYNGEMQRGVENLLPVGFSNAYKSLGRYQQDGGIYSRRTNPIYDDMTGGELFTQFLGFAPAEYIRIQEENQRIKRIDRALSKQRSDLTNKYYIAARQADWAEIGRLEREIQKFNQDHPSFELTTDSINRSLKQHMKSSEEMYNGISLSPAMRRAAEEHLYGVRNGFMPPTR
;
A
#
# COMPACT_ATOMS: atom_id res chain seq x y z
N GLN A 1 -19.36 -44.28 2.88
CA GLN A 1 -18.61 -44.71 4.08
C GLN A 1 -18.06 -43.42 4.71
N PRO A 2 -18.19 -43.25 6.06
CA PRO A 2 -17.59 -42.08 6.70
C PRO A 2 -16.07 -42.12 6.46
N LEU A 3 -15.55 -41.05 5.89
CA LEU A 3 -14.10 -40.85 5.70
C LEU A 3 -13.38 -41.04 7.02
N THR A 4 -12.48 -42.03 7.09
CA THR A 4 -11.73 -42.32 8.33
C THR A 4 -10.85 -41.11 8.67
N SER A 5 -10.58 -40.91 9.97
CA SER A 5 -9.72 -39.80 10.44
C SER A 5 -8.35 -39.78 9.76
N LYS A 6 -7.82 -40.98 9.45
CA LYS A 6 -6.58 -41.19 8.74
C LYS A 6 -6.64 -40.70 7.26
N PHE A 7 -7.74 -41.02 6.55
CA PHE A 7 -7.94 -40.56 5.17
C PHE A 7 -8.12 -39.03 5.11
N ARG A 8 -8.82 -38.43 6.08
CA ARG A 8 -8.96 -36.96 6.16
C ARG A 8 -7.63 -36.26 6.41
N ALA A 9 -6.79 -36.84 7.25
CA ALA A 9 -5.45 -36.29 7.54
C ALA A 9 -4.51 -36.45 6.34
N GLU A 10 -4.47 -37.64 5.71
CA GLU A 10 -3.67 -37.89 4.50
C GLU A 10 -4.15 -37.04 3.32
N TRP A 11 -5.45 -36.81 3.20
CA TRP A 11 -6.00 -35.91 2.18
C TRP A 11 -5.67 -34.44 2.45
N ALA A 12 -5.69 -33.99 3.70
CA ALA A 12 -5.32 -32.64 4.09
C ALA A 12 -3.81 -32.42 3.97
N ASP A 13 -3.02 -33.37 4.44
CA ASP A 13 -1.56 -33.36 4.25
C ASP A 13 -1.24 -33.46 2.75
N GLY A 14 -1.94 -34.29 1.97
CA GLY A 14 -1.81 -34.39 0.53
C GLY A 14 -2.26 -33.15 -0.24
N ILE A 15 -3.31 -32.43 0.18
CA ILE A 15 -3.67 -31.11 -0.39
C ILE A 15 -2.65 -30.06 0.04
N PHE A 16 -2.24 -30.04 1.29
CA PHE A 16 -1.18 -29.15 1.78
C PHE A 16 0.17 -29.51 1.16
N ASP A 17 0.50 -30.80 1.04
CA ASP A 17 1.69 -31.26 0.34
C ASP A 17 1.56 -31.09 -1.16
N SER A 18 0.43 -31.28 -1.80
CA SER A 18 0.23 -30.92 -3.21
C SER A 18 0.18 -29.43 -3.44
N LEU A 19 -0.36 -28.67 -2.48
CA LEU A 19 -0.12 -27.24 -2.43
C LEU A 19 1.33 -26.89 -2.04
N THR A 20 2.10 -27.76 -1.37
CA THR A 20 3.55 -27.63 -1.13
C THR A 20 4.41 -28.36 -2.18
N THR A 21 3.94 -29.40 -2.83
CA THR A 21 4.64 -30.23 -3.83
C THR A 21 4.24 -29.96 -5.27
N LEU A 22 3.35 -29.04 -5.55
CA LEU A 22 3.21 -28.47 -6.91
C LEU A 22 4.53 -27.80 -7.29
N GLY A 23 5.51 -28.59 -7.65
CA GLY A 23 6.84 -28.31 -8.15
C GLY A 23 7.55 -27.04 -7.66
N GLU A 24 8.86 -27.05 -7.70
CA GLU A 24 9.78 -25.97 -7.27
C GLU A 24 9.34 -24.55 -7.66
N LYS A 25 8.72 -24.38 -8.84
CA LYS A 25 8.24 -23.08 -9.33
C LYS A 25 7.04 -22.53 -8.57
N THR A 26 6.15 -23.36 -8.09
CA THR A 26 4.96 -22.94 -7.33
C THR A 26 5.26 -22.64 -5.89
N ALA A 27 6.20 -23.32 -5.24
CA ALA A 27 6.67 -22.99 -3.89
C ALA A 27 7.23 -21.56 -3.84
N ALA A 28 8.10 -21.19 -4.78
CA ALA A 28 8.64 -19.83 -4.89
C ALA A 28 7.55 -18.77 -5.13
N VAL A 29 6.53 -19.05 -5.95
CA VAL A 29 5.41 -18.12 -6.18
C VAL A 29 4.58 -17.94 -4.91
N ARG A 30 4.34 -19.00 -4.16
CA ARG A 30 3.55 -18.95 -2.92
C ARG A 30 4.23 -18.14 -1.83
N LEU A 31 5.54 -18.32 -1.64
CA LEU A 31 6.31 -17.53 -0.68
C LEU A 31 6.27 -16.03 -1.01
N LYS A 32 6.22 -15.65 -2.30
CA LYS A 32 6.06 -14.26 -2.74
C LYS A 32 4.70 -13.64 -2.35
N LEU A 33 3.68 -14.47 -2.20
CA LEU A 33 2.32 -14.03 -1.82
C LEU A 33 2.12 -13.93 -0.30
N MET A 34 3.04 -14.45 0.50
CA MET A 34 3.00 -14.40 1.97
C MET A 34 3.61 -13.09 2.48
N ASP A 35 3.04 -12.53 3.55
CA ASP A 35 3.69 -11.48 4.32
C ASP A 35 4.85 -12.05 5.17
N SER A 36 5.61 -11.19 5.84
CA SER A 36 6.80 -11.63 6.60
C SER A 36 6.43 -12.45 7.84
N GLN A 37 5.28 -12.22 8.47
CA GLN A 37 4.80 -13.01 9.60
C GLN A 37 4.42 -14.43 9.16
N ALA A 38 3.65 -14.54 8.06
CA ALA A 38 3.28 -15.84 7.48
C ALA A 38 4.52 -16.63 7.01
N LEU A 39 5.50 -15.91 6.42
CA LEU A 39 6.78 -16.50 6.05
C LEU A 39 7.53 -17.04 7.28
N GLY A 40 7.51 -16.34 8.42
CA GLY A 40 8.07 -16.79 9.68
C GLY A 40 7.44 -18.08 10.20
N ASP A 41 6.11 -18.21 10.09
CA ASP A 41 5.40 -19.42 10.46
C ASP A 41 5.79 -20.61 9.58
N VAL A 42 5.92 -20.42 8.27
CA VAL A 42 6.37 -21.47 7.32
C VAL A 42 7.84 -21.83 7.56
N ALA A 43 8.69 -20.82 7.79
CA ALA A 43 10.10 -21.05 8.10
C ALA A 43 10.31 -21.86 9.38
N LYS A 44 9.52 -21.60 10.44
CA LYS A 44 9.57 -22.35 11.69
C LYS A 44 9.25 -23.84 11.49
N ARG A 45 8.34 -24.16 10.59
CA ARG A 45 7.97 -25.55 10.27
C ARG A 45 9.08 -26.25 9.48
N ALA A 46 9.73 -25.54 8.56
CA ALA A 46 10.85 -26.09 7.80
C ALA A 46 12.08 -26.30 8.70
N ASN A 47 12.40 -25.33 9.55
CA ASN A 47 13.52 -25.38 10.47
C ASN A 47 13.34 -24.39 11.62
N ALA A 48 13.50 -24.82 12.87
CA ALA A 48 13.29 -23.99 14.05
C ALA A 48 14.20 -22.74 14.09
N LYS A 49 15.49 -22.88 13.74
CA LYS A 49 16.44 -21.76 13.70
C LYS A 49 16.09 -20.77 12.59
N LEU A 50 15.73 -21.27 11.39
CA LEU A 50 15.28 -20.43 10.29
C LEU A 50 13.99 -19.65 10.66
N GLY A 51 13.06 -20.32 11.35
CA GLY A 51 11.85 -19.68 11.85
C GLY A 51 12.11 -18.60 12.90
N THR A 52 13.12 -18.80 13.76
CA THR A 52 13.53 -17.79 14.74
C THR A 52 14.09 -16.56 14.02
N LEU A 53 15.03 -16.74 13.10
CA LEU A 53 15.62 -15.64 12.31
C LEU A 53 14.58 -14.88 11.47
N ALA A 54 13.65 -15.60 10.86
CA ALA A 54 12.57 -14.97 10.09
C ALA A 54 11.65 -14.09 10.96
N ARG A 55 11.35 -14.52 12.19
CA ARG A 55 10.56 -13.73 13.16
C ARG A 55 11.35 -12.53 13.67
N GLU A 56 12.60 -12.70 14.04
CA GLU A 56 13.46 -11.60 14.48
C GLU A 56 13.62 -10.56 13.36
N PHE A 57 13.76 -10.99 12.11
CA PHE A 57 13.73 -10.08 10.96
C PHE A 57 12.40 -9.33 10.84
N HIS A 58 11.27 -10.03 11.00
CA HIS A 58 9.94 -9.40 10.99
C HIS A 58 9.84 -8.32 12.09
N GLU A 59 10.24 -8.62 13.32
CA GLU A 59 10.25 -7.67 14.43
C GLU A 59 11.15 -6.46 14.17
N LEU A 60 12.34 -6.67 13.58
CA LEU A 60 13.23 -5.58 13.18
C LEU A 60 12.57 -4.66 12.14
N MET A 61 11.81 -5.23 11.19
CA MET A 61 11.07 -4.42 10.21
C MET A 61 9.97 -3.59 10.87
N GLU A 62 9.28 -4.14 11.85
CA GLU A 62 8.28 -3.39 12.62
C GLU A 62 8.92 -2.26 13.44
N LEU A 63 10.02 -2.54 14.14
CA LEU A 63 10.75 -1.55 14.93
C LEU A 63 11.32 -0.42 14.04
N GLN A 64 11.92 -0.77 12.90
CA GLN A 64 12.39 0.21 11.91
C GLN A 64 11.25 1.10 11.45
N ARG A 65 10.10 0.48 11.16
CA ARG A 65 8.91 1.18 10.73
C ARG A 65 8.37 2.13 11.78
N GLY A 66 8.23 1.67 13.02
CA GLY A 66 7.79 2.49 14.15
C GLY A 66 8.72 3.67 14.40
N SER A 67 10.03 3.43 14.30
CA SER A 67 11.05 4.46 14.42
C SER A 67 10.95 5.52 13.31
N MET A 68 10.76 5.09 12.05
CA MET A 68 10.52 6.02 10.93
C MET A 68 9.23 6.81 11.09
N ALA A 69 8.17 6.19 11.60
CA ALA A 69 6.90 6.89 11.87
C ALA A 69 7.07 7.96 12.94
N ARG A 70 7.79 7.68 14.04
CA ARG A 70 8.10 8.68 15.09
C ARG A 70 8.98 9.82 14.54
N ALA A 71 9.95 9.52 13.67
CA ALA A 71 10.74 10.55 13.00
C ALA A 71 9.88 11.45 12.12
N ASP A 72 8.92 10.88 11.39
CA ASP A 72 7.94 11.65 10.60
C ASP A 72 7.04 12.52 11.49
N ASP A 73 6.55 11.98 12.62
CA ASP A 73 5.71 12.72 13.57
C ASP A 73 6.48 13.89 14.17
N PHE A 74 7.73 13.67 14.57
CA PHE A 74 8.62 14.73 15.05
C PHE A 74 8.73 15.86 14.01
N VAL A 75 9.06 15.55 12.76
CA VAL A 75 9.19 16.57 11.69
C VAL A 75 7.84 17.25 11.43
N ARG A 76 6.75 16.50 11.43
CA ARG A 76 5.39 17.03 11.22
C ARG A 76 5.01 18.06 12.26
N ASP A 77 5.32 17.83 13.53
CA ASP A 77 5.00 18.76 14.60
C ASP A 77 5.80 20.06 14.46
N GLN A 78 7.07 19.98 14.04
CA GLN A 78 7.83 21.18 13.73
C GLN A 78 7.26 21.92 12.50
N VAL A 79 6.84 21.19 11.46
CA VAL A 79 6.20 21.77 10.28
C VAL A 79 4.88 22.48 10.62
N LYS A 80 4.07 21.92 11.54
CA LYS A 80 2.83 22.58 12.00
C LYS A 80 3.07 23.97 12.59
N VAL A 81 4.16 24.15 13.33
CA VAL A 81 4.52 25.47 13.92
C VAL A 81 4.77 26.48 12.79
N VAL A 82 5.51 26.07 11.77
CA VAL A 82 5.83 26.93 10.62
C VAL A 82 4.58 27.22 9.77
N ASP A 83 3.75 26.20 9.53
CA ASP A 83 2.50 26.36 8.78
C ASP A 83 1.50 27.27 9.50
N LYS A 84 1.44 27.18 10.84
CA LYS A 84 0.63 28.10 11.64
C LYS A 84 1.08 29.54 11.50
N TRP A 85 2.40 29.79 11.53
CA TRP A 85 2.95 31.12 11.27
C TRP A 85 2.58 31.61 9.85
N ILE A 86 2.75 30.79 8.83
CA ILE A 86 2.39 31.14 7.44
C ILE A 86 0.90 31.51 7.34
N ALA A 87 0.01 30.75 7.99
CA ALA A 87 -1.44 31.00 7.96
C ALA A 87 -1.87 32.27 8.73
N SER A 88 -1.18 32.59 9.84
CA SER A 88 -1.59 33.66 10.76
C SER A 88 -0.91 35.01 10.51
N GLY A 89 0.18 35.07 9.74
CA GLY A 89 0.90 36.35 9.56
C GLY A 89 2.19 36.28 8.77
N GLY A 90 2.56 35.11 8.25
CA GLY A 90 3.74 34.92 7.40
C GLY A 90 3.51 35.41 5.98
N THR A 91 3.38 36.70 5.78
CA THR A 91 3.22 37.33 4.45
C THR A 91 4.36 36.94 3.51
N LYS A 92 4.16 37.10 2.20
CA LYS A 92 5.23 36.82 1.21
C LYS A 92 6.51 37.60 1.48
N GLU A 93 6.38 38.81 2.00
CA GLU A 93 7.50 39.65 2.41
C GLU A 93 8.25 39.07 3.60
N LYS A 94 7.54 38.66 4.66
CA LYS A 94 8.17 37.98 5.81
C LYS A 94 8.80 36.64 5.44
N GLN A 95 8.20 35.88 4.52
CA GLN A 95 8.81 34.66 4.00
C GLN A 95 10.08 34.97 3.21
N LYS A 96 10.10 36.06 2.44
CA LYS A 96 11.31 36.54 1.77
C LYS A 96 12.38 36.91 2.80
N ASN A 97 12.06 37.72 3.81
CA ASN A 97 13.00 38.07 4.89
C ASN A 97 13.56 36.84 5.62
N LEU A 98 12.73 35.79 5.85
CA LEU A 98 13.20 34.52 6.40
C LEU A 98 14.21 33.84 5.45
N ASN A 99 13.94 33.82 4.16
CA ASN A 99 14.83 33.24 3.17
C ASN A 99 16.14 34.03 3.01
N ASP A 100 16.07 35.36 3.00
CA ASP A 100 17.24 36.24 2.95
C ASP A 100 18.11 36.07 4.22
N LEU A 101 17.48 36.03 5.40
CA LEU A 101 18.14 35.74 6.68
C LEU A 101 18.89 34.42 6.69
N ILE A 102 18.36 33.38 6.03
CA ILE A 102 18.95 32.03 6.01
C ILE A 102 19.98 31.90 4.89
N TYR A 103 19.67 32.39 3.67
CA TYR A 103 20.36 32.04 2.45
C TYR A 103 21.05 33.19 1.71
N SER A 104 20.93 34.45 2.19
CA SER A 104 21.53 35.60 1.52
C SER A 104 23.04 35.40 1.35
N GLN A 105 23.57 35.80 0.19
CA GLN A 105 25.01 35.86 -0.11
C GLN A 105 25.72 36.91 0.72
N GLU A 106 25.00 37.93 1.21
CA GLU A 106 25.58 39.08 1.92
C GLU A 106 25.62 38.85 3.44
N HIS A 107 24.57 38.17 4.00
CA HIS A 107 24.46 38.01 5.45
C HIS A 107 23.73 36.72 5.88
N GLY A 108 23.54 35.76 4.98
CA GLY A 108 22.77 34.52 5.25
C GLY A 108 23.38 33.70 6.40
N ALA A 109 22.53 33.36 7.38
CA ALA A 109 22.95 32.64 8.60
C ALA A 109 23.66 31.32 8.29
N THR A 110 23.17 30.57 7.30
CA THR A 110 23.76 29.29 6.90
C THR A 110 25.05 29.43 6.09
N ILE A 111 25.27 30.61 5.44
CA ILE A 111 26.46 30.90 4.65
C ILE A 111 27.63 31.32 5.55
N TYR A 112 27.37 32.27 6.45
CA TYR A 112 28.38 32.86 7.31
C TYR A 112 28.47 32.20 8.69
N GLN A 113 27.62 31.21 8.97
CA GLN A 113 27.56 30.54 10.27
C GLN A 113 27.28 31.49 11.45
N VAL A 114 26.50 32.53 11.20
CA VAL A 114 26.10 33.55 12.17
C VAL A 114 24.64 33.32 12.55
N ASP A 115 24.40 32.90 13.80
CA ASP A 115 23.08 32.68 14.34
C ASP A 115 22.47 33.99 14.88
N PRO A 116 21.38 34.50 14.29
CA PRO A 116 20.74 35.73 14.73
C PRO A 116 20.14 35.64 16.14
N THR A 117 20.01 34.44 16.69
CA THR A 117 19.49 34.21 18.06
C THR A 117 20.56 34.35 19.14
N LYS A 118 21.85 34.25 18.78
CA LYS A 118 22.96 34.45 19.71
C LYS A 118 23.24 35.96 19.92
N PRO A 119 23.79 36.37 21.08
CA PRO A 119 24.14 37.76 21.29
C PRO A 119 25.29 38.22 20.39
N ARG A 120 25.31 39.50 20.01
CA ARG A 120 26.34 40.15 19.18
C ARG A 120 27.76 39.88 19.67
N SER A 121 27.95 39.85 21.01
CA SER A 121 29.22 39.60 21.66
C SER A 121 29.84 38.22 21.26
N THR A 122 29.04 37.27 20.84
CA THR A 122 29.50 35.96 20.39
C THR A 122 30.40 36.05 19.16
N TYR A 123 30.22 37.09 18.35
CA TYR A 123 30.86 37.30 17.06
C TYR A 123 31.88 38.45 17.06
N LYS A 124 32.11 39.06 18.23
CA LYS A 124 33.05 40.17 18.41
C LYS A 124 34.46 39.74 18.02
N ASP A 125 35.10 40.56 17.23
CA ASP A 125 36.48 40.38 16.70
C ASP A 125 36.71 39.06 15.94
N LYS A 126 35.64 38.39 15.48
CA LYS A 126 35.70 37.20 14.67
C LYS A 126 35.52 37.52 13.19
N THR A 127 36.30 36.83 12.36
CA THR A 127 36.18 36.90 10.90
C THR A 127 35.96 35.49 10.33
N ASP A 128 35.29 35.43 9.15
CA ASP A 128 35.28 34.22 8.35
C ASP A 128 36.63 34.00 7.66
N GLU A 129 36.74 32.89 6.93
CA GLU A 129 37.99 32.56 6.21
C GLU A 129 38.35 33.53 5.07
N SER A 130 37.40 34.31 4.63
CA SER A 130 37.55 35.33 3.59
C SER A 130 37.83 36.70 4.21
N GLY A 131 37.99 36.79 5.55
CA GLY A 131 38.24 38.02 6.27
C GLY A 131 37.04 38.90 6.52
N ASN A 132 35.79 38.43 6.25
CA ASN A 132 34.59 39.20 6.55
C ASN A 132 34.29 39.19 8.06
N SER A 133 34.01 40.36 8.64
CA SER A 133 33.65 40.47 10.04
C SER A 133 32.29 39.83 10.32
N LEU A 134 32.25 38.80 11.19
CA LEU A 134 31.03 38.11 11.59
C LEU A 134 30.11 39.01 12.41
N GLU A 135 30.63 40.00 13.08
CA GLU A 135 29.89 41.03 13.80
C GLU A 135 29.08 41.93 12.83
N LYS A 136 29.68 42.32 11.72
CA LYS A 136 29.00 43.06 10.65
C LYS A 136 27.88 42.21 9.99
N VAL A 137 28.13 40.95 9.77
CA VAL A 137 27.11 40.03 9.25
C VAL A 137 25.93 39.93 10.24
N TRP A 138 26.22 39.80 11.55
CA TRP A 138 25.17 39.79 12.56
C TRP A 138 24.36 41.10 12.57
N ASP A 139 25.01 42.26 12.44
CA ASP A 139 24.34 43.56 12.34
C ASP A 139 23.44 43.63 11.07
N ALA A 140 23.92 43.12 9.93
CA ALA A 140 23.14 43.08 8.70
C ALA A 140 21.89 42.19 8.78
N GLN A 141 21.94 41.10 9.57
CA GLN A 141 20.79 40.20 9.79
C GLN A 141 19.67 40.84 10.58
N ARG A 142 19.90 41.93 11.34
CA ARG A 142 18.92 42.51 12.24
C ARG A 142 17.65 43.02 11.57
N ALA A 143 17.76 43.58 10.38
CA ALA A 143 16.59 44.07 9.64
C ALA A 143 15.62 42.90 9.34
N ASP A 144 16.12 41.82 8.75
CA ASP A 144 15.32 40.66 8.40
C ASP A 144 14.78 39.96 9.66
N TRP A 145 15.64 39.79 10.69
CA TRP A 145 15.25 39.18 11.96
C TRP A 145 14.11 39.92 12.64
N ASN A 146 14.18 41.25 12.71
CA ASN A 146 13.15 42.07 13.36
C ASN A 146 11.86 42.09 12.52
N ALA A 147 11.96 42.09 11.21
CA ALA A 147 10.82 42.06 10.29
C ALA A 147 9.99 40.76 10.39
N LEU A 148 10.58 39.66 10.84
CA LEU A 148 9.85 38.38 11.06
C LEU A 148 8.79 38.48 12.16
N GLY A 149 9.02 39.31 13.21
CA GLY A 149 8.22 39.35 14.42
C GLY A 149 8.37 38.04 15.27
N ALA A 150 7.73 37.99 16.41
CA ALA A 150 7.90 36.92 17.40
C ALA A 150 7.60 35.51 16.82
N ASP A 151 6.50 35.36 16.07
CA ASP A 151 6.10 34.07 15.48
C ASP A 151 7.03 33.62 14.34
N GLY A 152 7.52 34.56 13.51
CA GLY A 152 8.50 34.25 12.46
C GLY A 152 9.87 33.90 13.04
N GLN A 153 10.29 34.57 14.11
CA GLN A 153 11.49 34.21 14.87
C GLN A 153 11.36 32.85 15.54
N LYS A 154 10.17 32.48 16.01
CA LYS A 154 9.87 31.13 16.49
C LYS A 154 9.97 30.11 15.35
N ALA A 155 9.43 30.40 14.18
CA ALA A 155 9.53 29.53 13.00
C ALA A 155 10.99 29.29 12.61
N TYR A 156 11.84 30.34 12.58
CA TYR A 156 13.27 30.18 12.34
C TYR A 156 13.94 29.25 13.36
N ARG A 157 13.71 29.49 14.67
CA ARG A 157 14.26 28.62 15.73
C ARG A 157 13.81 27.18 15.57
N THR A 158 12.53 26.96 15.32
CA THR A 158 11.95 25.63 15.09
C THR A 158 12.64 24.89 13.95
N MET A 159 12.86 25.53 12.82
CA MET A 159 13.56 24.94 11.68
C MET A 159 15.02 24.61 12.02
N ARG A 160 15.75 25.56 12.61
CA ARG A 160 17.16 25.38 12.98
C ARG A 160 17.34 24.23 13.98
N ASP A 161 16.51 24.21 15.04
CA ASP A 161 16.60 23.21 16.11
C ASP A 161 16.22 21.82 15.60
N MET A 162 15.20 21.71 14.73
CA MET A 162 14.85 20.46 14.05
C MET A 162 16.04 19.87 13.28
N TYR A 163 16.72 20.68 12.49
CA TYR A 163 17.88 20.19 11.74
C TYR A 163 19.03 19.82 12.65
N ARG A 164 19.25 20.57 13.72
CA ARG A 164 20.28 20.26 14.72
C ARG A 164 20.02 18.92 15.40
N ASP A 165 18.77 18.65 15.79
CA ASP A 165 18.38 17.38 16.41
C ASP A 165 18.53 16.19 15.43
N LEU A 166 18.06 16.36 14.18
CA LEU A 166 18.24 15.32 13.16
C LEU A 166 19.73 15.05 12.87
N TYR A 167 20.54 16.08 12.93
CA TYR A 167 21.99 15.96 12.76
C TYR A 167 22.64 15.20 13.93
N GLY A 168 22.25 15.50 15.17
CA GLY A 168 22.68 14.75 16.35
C GLY A 168 22.34 13.26 16.23
N LYS A 169 21.09 12.96 15.88
CA LYS A 169 20.64 11.57 15.65
C LYS A 169 21.39 10.87 14.51
N LEU A 170 21.78 11.57 13.46
CA LEU A 170 22.61 11.03 12.39
C LEU A 170 24.02 10.67 12.91
N LYS A 171 24.62 11.55 13.70
CA LYS A 171 25.90 11.30 14.38
C LYS A 171 25.85 10.05 15.26
N ASP A 172 24.80 9.90 16.05
CA ASP A 172 24.60 8.75 16.92
C ASP A 172 24.36 7.45 16.10
N ALA A 173 23.61 7.52 15.01
CA ALA A 173 23.39 6.38 14.12
C ALA A 173 24.69 5.90 13.45
N ILE A 174 25.56 6.80 13.02
CA ILE A 174 26.88 6.49 12.47
C ILE A 174 27.76 5.85 13.55
N ASN A 175 27.78 6.40 14.76
CA ASN A 175 28.50 5.84 15.90
C ASN A 175 28.07 4.40 16.20
N GLY A 176 26.77 4.18 16.34
CA GLY A 176 26.22 2.85 16.58
C GLY A 176 26.56 1.86 15.46
N ARG A 177 26.65 2.34 14.23
CA ARG A 177 27.03 1.50 13.09
C ARG A 177 28.49 1.07 13.13
N ILE A 178 29.39 1.97 13.50
CA ILE A 178 30.83 1.65 13.68
C ILE A 178 31.00 0.66 14.85
N ASP A 179 30.29 0.87 15.97
CA ASP A 179 30.30 -0.04 17.10
C ASP A 179 29.86 -1.45 16.72
N GLU A 180 28.81 -1.57 15.96
CA GLU A 180 28.29 -2.86 15.51
C GLU A 180 29.26 -3.55 14.56
N ALA A 181 29.85 -2.83 13.61
CA ALA A 181 30.80 -3.38 12.64
C ALA A 181 32.11 -3.84 13.28
N LEU A 182 32.55 -3.18 14.36
CA LEU A 182 33.81 -3.45 15.07
C LEU A 182 33.53 -3.93 16.51
N ARG A 183 32.43 -4.67 16.73
CA ARG A 183 32.05 -5.18 18.06
C ARG A 183 33.15 -5.96 18.75
N ASP A 184 33.91 -6.75 17.98
CA ASP A 184 34.98 -7.58 18.49
C ASP A 184 36.30 -6.81 18.68
N ASN A 185 36.37 -5.55 18.27
CA ASN A 185 37.54 -4.70 18.42
C ASN A 185 37.14 -3.26 18.82
N PRO A 186 36.78 -3.01 20.09
CA PRO A 186 36.34 -1.71 20.60
C PRO A 186 37.34 -0.57 20.44
N ASP A 187 38.67 -0.89 20.52
CA ASP A 187 39.72 0.11 20.36
C ASP A 187 39.77 0.62 18.92
N ALA A 188 39.70 -0.28 17.95
CA ALA A 188 39.60 0.07 16.54
C ALA A 188 38.33 0.86 16.25
N ALA A 189 37.20 0.52 16.88
CA ALA A 189 35.99 1.29 16.77
C ALA A 189 36.13 2.72 17.28
N ALA A 190 36.80 2.89 18.42
CA ALA A 190 37.09 4.20 19.00
C ALA A 190 38.00 5.06 18.11
N GLU A 191 39.04 4.45 17.52
CA GLU A 191 39.97 5.12 16.60
C GLU A 191 39.25 5.53 15.30
N LEU A 192 38.51 4.61 14.68
CA LEU A 192 37.73 4.89 13.47
C LEU A 192 36.67 5.97 13.70
N LYS A 193 35.96 5.95 14.84
CA LYS A 193 35.05 7.03 15.21
C LYS A 193 35.77 8.35 15.27
N LYS A 194 36.90 8.41 15.98
CA LYS A 194 37.68 9.65 16.07
C LYS A 194 38.10 10.16 14.71
N GLU A 195 38.59 9.27 13.82
CA GLU A 195 38.96 9.64 12.46
C GLU A 195 37.79 10.09 11.59
N VAL A 196 36.65 9.35 11.62
CA VAL A 196 35.44 9.70 10.93
C VAL A 196 34.88 11.01 11.44
N PHE A 197 34.86 11.22 12.75
CA PHE A 197 34.36 12.45 13.36
C PHE A 197 35.26 13.64 13.06
N ALA A 198 36.57 13.47 13.14
CA ALA A 198 37.51 14.53 12.79
C ALA A 198 37.36 14.99 11.34
N LYS A 199 37.05 14.07 10.42
CA LYS A 199 36.90 14.39 8.99
C LYS A 199 35.48 14.84 8.58
N LEU A 200 34.45 14.28 9.20
CA LEU A 200 33.04 14.57 8.83
C LEU A 200 32.42 15.64 9.73
N PHE A 201 32.80 15.71 10.99
CA PHE A 201 32.09 16.47 12.01
C PHE A 201 32.99 17.47 12.77
N ASP A 202 34.18 17.10 13.17
CA ASP A 202 35.05 17.97 13.98
C ASP A 202 35.73 19.02 13.09
N GLY A 203 35.59 20.29 13.47
CA GLY A 203 36.07 21.44 12.69
C GLY A 203 35.14 21.89 11.57
N ASN A 204 34.13 21.11 11.26
CA ASN A 204 33.11 21.43 10.23
C ASN A 204 31.67 21.45 10.80
N THR A 205 31.52 21.41 12.12
CA THR A 205 30.19 21.48 12.76
C THR A 205 29.61 22.85 12.48
N LEU A 206 28.53 22.87 11.70
CA LEU A 206 27.81 24.11 11.41
C LEU A 206 26.97 24.51 12.63
N ASP A 207 27.27 25.66 13.19
CA ASP A 207 26.44 26.26 14.25
C ASP A 207 25.00 26.49 13.80
N VAL A 208 24.86 26.82 12.51
CA VAL A 208 23.58 27.07 11.84
C VAL A 208 23.52 26.22 10.57
N TYR A 209 22.70 25.19 10.58
CA TYR A 209 22.49 24.35 9.40
C TYR A 209 21.09 24.51 8.83
N PHE A 210 21.03 24.87 7.54
CA PHE A 210 19.87 24.75 6.68
C PHE A 210 20.33 24.14 5.36
N PRO A 211 19.58 23.15 4.80
CA PRO A 211 20.00 22.49 3.57
C PRO A 211 20.01 23.46 2.38
N LEU A 212 21.11 23.46 1.63
CA LEU A 212 21.19 24.18 0.36
C LEU A 212 20.73 23.25 -0.76
N LEU A 213 19.42 23.25 -1.03
CA LEU A 213 18.86 22.40 -2.07
C LEU A 213 19.24 22.92 -3.45
N ARG A 214 19.80 22.06 -4.28
CA ARG A 214 20.08 22.35 -5.68
C ARG A 214 19.13 21.53 -6.55
N GLU A 215 17.91 22.01 -6.64
CA GLU A 215 16.85 21.46 -7.49
C GLU A 215 16.39 22.55 -8.44
N GLY A 216 16.08 22.22 -9.69
CA GLY A 216 15.60 23.18 -10.66
C GLY A 216 15.48 22.56 -12.05
N ARG A 217 14.86 23.33 -12.97
CA ARG A 217 14.67 22.93 -14.38
C ARG A 217 15.86 23.31 -15.26
N TYR A 218 16.74 24.18 -14.79
CA TYR A 218 17.79 24.78 -15.60
C TYR A 218 19.12 24.53 -14.92
N LYS A 219 19.91 23.63 -15.48
CA LYS A 219 21.24 23.28 -14.99
C LYS A 219 22.27 24.10 -15.75
N LEU A 220 23.32 24.48 -15.05
CA LEU A 220 24.52 25.08 -15.58
C LEU A 220 25.73 24.29 -15.08
N GLU A 221 26.60 23.87 -16.00
CA GLU A 221 27.85 23.16 -15.68
C GLU A 221 29.02 23.95 -16.21
N PHE A 222 30.14 23.94 -15.46
CA PHE A 222 31.39 24.58 -15.92
C PHE A 222 32.58 24.06 -15.12
N GLN A 223 33.78 24.35 -15.62
CA GLN A 223 35.04 23.98 -14.95
C GLN A 223 35.90 25.21 -14.76
N TYR A 224 36.54 25.32 -13.58
CA TYR A 224 37.58 26.27 -13.32
C TYR A 224 38.92 25.79 -13.88
N LYS A 225 39.83 26.74 -14.17
CA LYS A 225 41.23 26.45 -14.47
C LYS A 225 41.94 25.89 -13.24
N ASP A 226 42.98 25.07 -13.45
CA ASP A 226 43.75 24.48 -12.36
C ASP A 226 44.38 25.53 -11.44
N SER A 227 44.77 26.70 -12.01
CA SER A 227 45.29 27.83 -11.29
C SER A 227 44.32 28.58 -10.38
N ALA A 228 42.99 28.37 -10.61
CA ALA A 228 41.93 29.03 -9.84
C ALA A 228 41.36 28.21 -8.70
N VAL A 229 41.76 26.95 -8.57
CA VAL A 229 41.22 26.02 -7.55
C VAL A 229 42.35 25.42 -6.70
N LYS A 230 42.08 25.22 -5.42
CA LYS A 230 43.02 24.61 -4.48
C LYS A 230 43.00 23.09 -4.49
N SER A 231 41.99 22.49 -5.06
CA SER A 231 41.76 21.03 -5.14
C SER A 231 41.14 20.66 -6.48
N GLU A 232 41.54 19.49 -7.02
CA GLU A 232 40.97 18.96 -8.25
C GLU A 232 39.42 18.73 -8.15
N ASN A 233 38.93 18.48 -6.95
CA ASN A 233 37.53 18.33 -6.67
C ASN A 233 36.72 19.63 -6.79
N ASP A 234 37.36 20.79 -6.69
CA ASP A 234 36.72 22.10 -6.82
C ASP A 234 36.64 22.57 -8.28
N LYS A 235 37.31 21.86 -9.19
CA LYS A 235 37.40 22.20 -10.59
C LYS A 235 36.07 22.12 -11.33
N TYR A 236 35.28 21.07 -11.07
CA TYR A 236 33.99 20.87 -11.72
C TYR A 236 32.86 21.42 -10.86
N VAL A 237 32.07 22.34 -11.41
CA VAL A 237 30.94 22.97 -10.69
C VAL A 237 29.67 22.85 -11.52
N PHE A 238 28.56 22.57 -10.85
CA PHE A 238 27.25 22.69 -11.44
C PHE A 238 26.32 23.51 -10.54
N GLN A 239 25.40 24.21 -11.16
CA GLN A 239 24.43 25.08 -10.50
C GLN A 239 23.03 24.79 -11.05
N MET A 240 22.01 24.89 -10.19
CA MET A 240 20.61 24.72 -10.56
C MET A 240 19.84 26.00 -10.38
N PHE A 241 18.97 26.29 -11.33
CA PHE A 241 18.15 27.49 -11.34
C PHE A 241 16.69 27.15 -11.61
N ASP A 242 15.79 27.87 -10.96
CA ASP A 242 14.34 27.78 -11.19
C ASP A 242 13.92 28.58 -12.43
N SER A 243 14.74 29.52 -12.87
CA SER A 243 14.47 30.43 -14.00
C SER A 243 15.54 30.31 -15.09
N LYS A 244 15.09 30.06 -16.31
CA LYS A 244 15.97 30.07 -17.50
C LYS A 244 16.72 31.41 -17.65
N ARG A 245 16.04 32.52 -17.40
CA ARG A 245 16.62 33.87 -17.48
C ARG A 245 17.77 34.05 -16.48
N GLN A 246 17.63 33.51 -15.27
CA GLN A 246 18.67 33.58 -14.25
C GLN A 246 19.88 32.70 -14.66
N ARG A 247 19.63 31.47 -15.10
CA ARG A 247 20.66 30.57 -15.61
C ARG A 247 21.43 31.20 -16.76
N ASP A 248 20.73 31.76 -17.74
CA ASP A 248 21.34 32.32 -18.94
C ASP A 248 22.16 33.58 -18.62
N ARG A 249 21.76 34.38 -17.60
CA ARG A 249 22.58 35.51 -17.11
C ARG A 249 23.90 35.00 -16.53
N VAL A 250 23.85 34.07 -15.60
CA VAL A 250 25.05 33.50 -14.97
C VAL A 250 25.93 32.79 -15.99
N LEU A 251 25.33 32.11 -16.98
CA LEU A 251 26.06 31.48 -18.09
C LEU A 251 26.84 32.53 -18.90
N ALA A 252 26.21 33.67 -19.17
CA ALA A 252 26.91 34.76 -19.93
C ALA A 252 28.02 35.40 -19.11
N GLU A 253 27.88 35.51 -17.80
CA GLU A 253 28.89 35.98 -16.86
C GLU A 253 30.09 35.02 -16.78
N LEU A 254 29.84 33.73 -16.56
CA LEU A 254 30.87 32.69 -16.47
C LEU A 254 31.66 32.46 -17.75
N LYS A 255 31.07 32.73 -18.92
CA LYS A 255 31.82 32.68 -20.18
C LYS A 255 32.86 33.80 -20.33
N LYS A 256 32.72 34.88 -19.57
CA LYS A 256 33.63 36.00 -19.52
C LYS A 256 34.63 35.94 -18.36
N ASP A 257 34.41 35.01 -17.44
CA ASP A 257 35.25 34.85 -16.26
C ASP A 257 36.61 34.28 -16.67
N PRO A 258 37.74 34.97 -16.35
CA PRO A 258 39.08 34.51 -16.72
C PRO A 258 39.50 33.21 -16.01
N ASP A 259 38.88 32.88 -14.88
CA ASP A 259 39.19 31.69 -14.08
C ASP A 259 38.42 30.47 -14.52
N VAL A 260 37.42 30.63 -15.40
CA VAL A 260 36.57 29.57 -15.95
C VAL A 260 37.06 29.12 -17.33
N ILE A 261 37.00 27.83 -17.59
CA ILE A 261 37.27 27.27 -18.91
C ILE A 261 36.03 27.49 -19.79
N SER A 262 36.00 28.51 -20.62
CA SER A 262 34.80 28.99 -21.32
C SER A 262 34.07 27.91 -22.15
N ASN A 263 34.77 26.97 -22.78
CA ASN A 263 34.18 25.88 -23.57
C ASN A 263 33.49 24.79 -22.72
N THR A 264 33.70 24.79 -21.42
CA THR A 264 33.04 23.86 -20.50
C THR A 264 31.72 24.40 -19.95
N VAL A 265 31.41 25.68 -20.18
CA VAL A 265 30.19 26.32 -19.67
C VAL A 265 28.99 25.88 -20.51
N LYS A 266 28.17 24.95 -19.93
CA LYS A 266 27.04 24.37 -20.61
C LYS A 266 25.76 24.57 -19.81
N GLY A 267 24.70 25.01 -20.46
CA GLY A 267 23.36 25.10 -19.91
C GLY A 267 22.46 24.00 -20.43
N MET A 268 21.74 23.34 -19.54
CA MET A 268 20.78 22.26 -19.87
C MET A 268 19.41 22.59 -19.31
N ASP A 269 18.37 22.19 -20.01
CA ASP A 269 16.97 22.33 -19.59
C ASP A 269 16.42 20.94 -19.22
N GLY A 270 15.78 20.82 -18.06
CA GLY A 270 15.20 19.57 -17.56
C GLY A 270 14.88 19.66 -16.08
N ASP A 271 14.21 18.65 -15.54
CA ASP A 271 14.02 18.53 -14.10
C ASP A 271 15.21 17.78 -13.49
N PHE A 272 16.14 18.53 -12.94
CA PHE A 272 17.34 17.99 -12.29
C PHE A 272 17.20 18.03 -10.78
N LYS A 273 17.71 17.00 -10.12
CA LYS A 273 17.89 16.92 -8.67
C LYS A 273 19.36 16.66 -8.36
N THR A 274 19.78 17.06 -7.17
CA THR A 274 21.16 16.76 -6.69
C THR A 274 21.46 15.27 -6.67
N SER A 275 20.43 14.43 -6.43
CA SER A 275 20.53 12.97 -6.50
C SER A 275 20.87 12.41 -7.89
N ASP A 276 20.62 13.18 -8.94
CA ASP A 276 20.90 12.76 -10.31
C ASP A 276 22.40 12.90 -10.67
N PHE A 277 23.17 13.48 -9.76
CA PHE A 277 24.60 13.73 -9.92
C PHE A 277 25.39 12.92 -8.90
N ASN A 278 25.93 11.78 -9.32
CA ASN A 278 26.81 10.93 -8.53
C ASN A 278 28.15 11.65 -8.27
N ASN A 279 28.22 12.42 -7.20
CA ASN A 279 29.47 12.89 -6.66
C ASN A 279 29.86 11.98 -5.49
N ALA A 280 30.62 10.94 -5.78
CA ALA A 280 31.24 10.13 -4.75
C ALA A 280 32.09 11.01 -3.81
N PRO A 281 32.20 10.67 -2.50
CA PRO A 281 33.17 11.27 -1.59
C PRO A 281 34.56 11.21 -2.21
N SER A 282 35.46 12.11 -1.82
CA SER A 282 36.81 12.12 -2.38
C SER A 282 37.45 10.73 -2.27
N SER A 283 38.01 10.22 -3.35
CA SER A 283 38.59 8.88 -3.42
C SER A 283 39.61 8.60 -2.30
N SER A 284 40.28 9.62 -1.82
CA SER A 284 41.23 9.53 -0.70
C SER A 284 40.57 9.22 0.66
N PHE A 285 39.40 9.82 0.95
CA PHE A 285 38.68 9.58 2.20
C PHE A 285 38.05 8.19 2.23
N VAL A 286 37.42 7.80 1.12
CA VAL A 286 36.86 6.45 0.94
C VAL A 286 37.94 5.40 1.14
N LYS A 287 39.12 5.62 0.53
CA LYS A 287 40.26 4.71 0.63
C LYS A 287 40.79 4.60 2.07
N GLN A 288 40.89 5.70 2.81
CA GLN A 288 41.34 5.69 4.20
C GLN A 288 40.39 4.91 5.12
N VAL A 289 39.07 5.07 4.95
CA VAL A 289 38.09 4.30 5.72
C VAL A 289 38.17 2.82 5.36
N LEU A 290 38.27 2.46 4.07
CA LEU A 290 38.46 1.08 3.64
C LEU A 290 39.77 0.47 4.17
N ASP A 291 40.88 1.20 4.09
CA ASP A 291 42.19 0.75 4.59
C ASP A 291 42.11 0.49 6.11
N SER A 292 41.42 1.36 6.87
CA SER A 292 41.21 1.17 8.33
C SER A 292 40.33 -0.05 8.63
N LEU A 293 39.26 -0.25 7.91
CA LEU A 293 38.38 -1.41 8.07
C LEU A 293 39.08 -2.72 7.69
N SER A 294 39.85 -2.71 6.59
CA SER A 294 40.65 -3.86 6.15
C SER A 294 41.78 -4.20 7.13
N ALA A 295 42.45 -3.20 7.69
CA ALA A 295 43.49 -3.40 8.68
C ALA A 295 42.97 -4.06 9.97
N ASN A 296 41.69 -3.81 10.31
CA ASN A 296 41.02 -4.40 11.45
C ASN A 296 40.25 -5.70 11.10
N LYS A 297 40.56 -6.32 9.93
CA LYS A 297 39.97 -7.60 9.47
C LYS A 297 38.41 -7.60 9.41
N VAL A 298 37.82 -6.46 9.16
CA VAL A 298 36.36 -6.38 8.93
C VAL A 298 36.05 -7.07 7.62
N ASP A 299 34.98 -7.87 7.59
CA ASP A 299 34.53 -8.58 6.39
C ASP A 299 34.28 -7.64 5.21
N ASP A 300 34.65 -8.04 3.99
CA ASP A 300 34.50 -7.22 2.77
C ASP A 300 33.06 -6.79 2.49
N THR A 301 32.09 -7.59 2.88
CA THR A 301 30.67 -7.25 2.79
C THR A 301 30.31 -6.13 3.75
N VAL A 302 30.82 -6.18 4.97
CA VAL A 302 30.63 -5.13 6.00
C VAL A 302 31.37 -3.86 5.59
N GLN A 303 32.57 -3.98 5.05
CA GLN A 303 33.32 -2.83 4.50
C GLN A 303 32.54 -2.15 3.38
N SER A 304 32.06 -2.93 2.41
CA SER A 304 31.26 -2.44 1.29
C SER A 304 29.98 -1.79 1.75
N GLU A 305 29.37 -2.29 2.82
CA GLU A 305 28.13 -1.72 3.36
C GLU A 305 28.39 -0.47 4.20
N ILE A 306 29.41 -0.43 5.03
CA ILE A 306 29.83 0.78 5.72
C ILE A 306 30.13 1.87 4.68
N MET A 307 30.84 1.52 3.62
CA MET A 307 31.13 2.45 2.54
C MET A 307 29.86 2.89 1.81
N ARG A 308 28.96 1.97 1.52
CA ARG A 308 27.69 2.30 0.89
C ARG A 308 26.80 3.13 1.80
N LEU A 309 26.73 2.82 3.09
CA LEU A 309 26.02 3.63 4.08
C LEU A 309 26.67 5.00 4.24
N PHE A 310 28.00 5.11 4.12
CA PHE A 310 28.68 6.39 4.04
C PHE A 310 28.31 7.16 2.76
N ILE A 311 28.23 6.46 1.63
CA ILE A 311 27.82 7.05 0.35
C ILE A 311 26.33 7.40 0.36
N ASP A 312 25.48 6.56 0.96
CA ASP A 312 24.03 6.73 1.05
C ASP A 312 23.63 7.65 2.22
N ALA A 313 24.37 7.65 3.33
CA ALA A 313 24.18 8.55 4.47
C ALA A 313 24.85 9.92 4.28
N LEU A 314 25.75 10.05 3.31
CA LEU A 314 26.09 11.34 2.76
C LEU A 314 24.90 11.74 1.87
N PRO A 315 23.87 12.42 2.41
CA PRO A 315 22.70 12.74 1.62
C PRO A 315 23.20 13.50 0.42
N GLU A 316 23.22 12.80 -0.69
CA GLU A 316 23.37 13.37 -2.01
C GLU A 316 24.41 14.49 -1.98
N SER A 317 25.68 14.19 -1.79
CA SER A 317 26.81 15.14 -1.91
C SER A 317 26.65 16.49 -1.17
N SER A 318 25.46 16.84 -0.72
CA SER A 318 25.19 18.10 -0.04
C SER A 318 25.60 18.11 1.42
N PHE A 319 25.60 16.97 2.11
CA PHE A 319 25.92 16.93 3.53
C PHE A 319 27.44 16.95 3.77
N ALA A 320 28.21 16.15 3.08
CA ALA A 320 29.69 16.22 3.19
C ALA A 320 30.25 17.46 2.50
N LYS A 321 29.63 17.93 1.41
CA LYS A 321 30.01 19.21 0.76
C LYS A 321 29.44 20.42 1.48
N SER A 322 28.37 20.32 2.26
CA SER A 322 27.86 21.40 3.09
C SER A 322 28.63 21.52 4.39
N LEU A 323 29.29 20.44 4.83
CA LEU A 323 30.25 20.46 5.94
C LEU A 323 31.61 21.00 5.53
N GLN A 324 31.99 20.86 4.25
CA GLN A 324 33.18 21.50 3.66
C GLN A 324 32.81 22.87 3.12
N ARG A 325 33.30 23.93 3.79
CA ARG A 325 33.33 25.33 3.31
C ARG A 325 32.24 25.70 2.33
N ARG A 326 31.13 26.25 2.84
CA ARG A 326 30.12 26.86 1.99
C ARG A 326 30.68 28.11 1.32
N LYS A 327 31.43 27.92 0.22
CA LYS A 327 31.61 29.00 -0.72
C LYS A 327 30.20 29.37 -1.19
N GLY A 328 29.83 30.62 -1.11
CA GLY A 328 28.56 31.15 -1.53
C GLY A 328 28.29 30.98 -3.04
N THR A 329 28.51 29.75 -3.57
CA THR A 329 28.31 29.45 -5.00
C THR A 329 26.82 29.54 -5.29
N PRO A 330 26.37 30.48 -6.12
CA PRO A 330 24.95 30.66 -6.42
C PRO A 330 24.32 29.42 -7.07
N GLY A 331 23.00 29.33 -7.12
CA GLY A 331 22.25 28.24 -7.77
C GLY A 331 21.61 27.23 -6.82
N TYR A 332 21.50 27.52 -5.55
CA TYR A 332 20.65 26.80 -4.60
C TYR A 332 19.31 27.52 -4.44
N MET A 333 18.32 26.71 -4.02
CA MET A 333 16.98 27.20 -3.78
C MET A 333 16.89 28.00 -2.47
N GLN A 334 16.33 29.21 -2.55
CA GLN A 334 16.10 30.06 -1.39
C GLN A 334 14.66 29.95 -0.92
N ASP A 335 14.25 28.74 -0.48
CA ASP A 335 12.94 28.47 0.12
C ASP A 335 13.10 27.53 1.31
N ALA A 336 13.22 28.13 2.51
CA ALA A 336 13.45 27.40 3.75
C ALA A 336 12.26 26.52 4.14
N VAL A 337 11.05 26.97 3.87
CA VAL A 337 9.83 26.21 4.20
C VAL A 337 9.73 24.96 3.33
N TYR A 338 9.98 25.10 2.04
CA TYR A 338 10.01 23.94 1.15
C TYR A 338 11.16 23.00 1.50
N ALA A 339 12.34 23.53 1.77
CA ALA A 339 13.50 22.75 2.18
C ALA A 339 13.19 21.93 3.46
N MET A 340 12.54 22.54 4.46
CA MET A 340 12.11 21.86 5.67
C MET A 340 11.13 20.71 5.37
N LYS A 341 10.09 20.97 4.59
CA LYS A 341 9.08 19.97 4.25
C LYS A 341 9.61 18.84 3.37
N SER A 342 10.55 19.15 2.48
CA SER A 342 11.15 18.15 1.58
C SER A 342 12.23 17.32 2.27
N LYS A 343 13.18 17.97 2.95
CA LYS A 343 14.39 17.29 3.47
C LYS A 343 14.27 16.87 4.93
N GLY A 344 13.41 17.50 5.72
CA GLY A 344 13.20 17.09 7.11
C GLY A 344 12.72 15.63 7.21
N PHE A 345 11.67 15.27 6.47
CA PHE A 345 11.16 13.89 6.44
C PHE A 345 12.17 12.90 5.84
N ASP A 346 12.82 13.27 4.73
CA ASP A 346 13.83 12.40 4.10
C ASP A 346 14.99 12.12 5.06
N LEU A 347 15.51 13.14 5.74
CA LEU A 347 16.61 13.01 6.68
C LEU A 347 16.21 12.17 7.91
N GLY A 348 15.03 12.42 8.49
CA GLY A 348 14.53 11.65 9.63
C GLY A 348 14.44 10.16 9.31
N ARG A 349 13.86 9.81 8.16
CA ARG A 349 13.74 8.41 7.72
C ARG A 349 15.09 7.77 7.40
N GLN A 350 16.03 8.51 6.81
CA GLN A 350 17.37 8.00 6.50
C GLN A 350 18.15 7.68 7.76
N VAL A 351 18.07 8.54 8.78
CA VAL A 351 18.71 8.28 10.08
C VAL A 351 18.20 6.97 10.70
N GLU A 352 16.88 6.76 10.69
CA GLU A 352 16.33 5.54 11.26
C GLU A 352 16.65 4.30 10.42
N LYS A 353 16.67 4.39 9.10
CA LYS A 353 17.15 3.29 8.24
C LYS A 353 18.60 2.93 8.52
N LEU A 354 19.46 3.91 8.68
CA LEU A 354 20.86 3.68 8.99
C LEU A 354 21.04 2.90 10.30
N LYS A 355 20.27 3.25 11.33
CA LYS A 355 20.30 2.58 12.63
C LYS A 355 19.91 1.10 12.54
N TYR A 356 18.86 0.76 11.77
CA TYR A 356 18.37 -0.61 11.68
C TYR A 356 19.09 -1.47 10.63
N ASN A 357 19.70 -0.90 9.61
CA ASN A 357 20.42 -1.66 8.58
C ASN A 357 21.54 -2.53 9.17
N ALA A 358 22.19 -2.08 10.23
CA ALA A 358 23.20 -2.85 10.96
C ALA A 358 22.61 -4.15 11.53
N LEU A 359 21.48 -4.03 12.20
CA LEU A 359 20.81 -5.16 12.83
C LEU A 359 20.29 -6.16 11.80
N ILE A 360 19.76 -5.68 10.68
CA ILE A 360 19.31 -6.53 9.57
C ILE A 360 20.49 -7.30 8.97
N GLN A 361 21.63 -6.66 8.82
CA GLN A 361 22.82 -7.31 8.29
C GLN A 361 23.36 -8.38 9.23
N SER A 362 23.40 -8.11 10.54
CA SER A 362 23.78 -9.14 11.53
C SER A 362 22.89 -10.39 11.41
N LYS A 363 21.57 -10.19 11.14
CA LYS A 363 20.67 -11.33 10.90
C LYS A 363 20.90 -12.01 9.55
N GLU A 364 21.30 -11.27 8.53
CA GLU A 364 21.69 -11.86 7.23
C GLU A 364 22.95 -12.73 7.33
N VAL A 365 23.96 -12.31 8.11
CA VAL A 365 25.13 -13.13 8.41
C VAL A 365 24.71 -14.43 9.11
N GLN A 366 23.92 -14.33 10.19
CA GLN A 366 23.40 -15.51 10.89
C GLN A 366 22.59 -16.45 9.96
N LEU A 367 21.84 -15.89 9.01
CA LEU A 367 21.08 -16.65 8.02
C LEU A 367 22.01 -17.40 7.03
N ASN A 368 23.13 -16.78 6.64
CA ASN A 368 24.10 -17.39 5.75
C ASN A 368 24.92 -18.50 6.45
N GLU A 369 25.17 -18.38 7.76
CA GLU A 369 25.89 -19.34 8.58
C GLU A 369 25.06 -20.59 8.96
N LEU A 370 23.76 -20.59 8.69
CA LEU A 370 22.95 -21.78 8.93
C LEU A 370 23.39 -22.92 8.02
N GLU A 371 24.01 -23.95 8.64
CA GLU A 371 24.35 -25.19 7.98
C GLU A 371 23.11 -26.01 7.65
N VAL A 372 22.94 -26.35 6.38
CA VAL A 372 21.79 -27.15 5.91
C VAL A 372 22.25 -28.15 4.88
N PRO A 373 21.65 -29.37 4.88
CA PRO A 373 21.84 -30.30 3.79
C PRO A 373 21.53 -29.64 2.44
N SER A 374 22.46 -29.70 1.50
CA SER A 374 22.32 -29.07 0.18
C SER A 374 21.11 -29.56 -0.64
N SER A 375 20.47 -30.64 -0.18
CA SER A 375 19.31 -31.29 -0.81
C SER A 375 17.95 -30.77 -0.33
N ASP A 376 17.87 -29.91 0.73
CA ASP A 376 16.59 -29.39 1.22
C ASP A 376 16.16 -28.17 0.39
N PHE A 377 15.38 -28.46 -0.65
CA PHE A 377 14.85 -27.46 -1.56
C PHE A 377 13.97 -26.42 -0.87
N LEU A 378 13.07 -26.84 0.03
CA LEU A 378 12.15 -25.93 0.72
C LEU A 378 12.89 -24.96 1.63
N PHE A 379 13.83 -25.46 2.43
CA PHE A 379 14.67 -24.63 3.28
C PHE A 379 15.45 -23.57 2.46
N ASN A 380 16.09 -23.99 1.39
CA ASN A 380 16.87 -23.10 0.55
C ASN A 380 15.98 -22.02 -0.11
N THR A 381 14.78 -22.39 -0.56
CA THR A 381 13.84 -21.45 -1.16
C THR A 381 13.34 -20.42 -0.14
N ILE A 382 13.06 -20.83 1.09
CA ILE A 382 12.65 -19.92 2.18
C ILE A 382 13.82 -19.01 2.56
N ARG A 383 15.02 -19.54 2.71
CA ARG A 383 16.23 -18.76 3.02
C ARG A 383 16.47 -17.66 1.99
N GLU A 384 16.41 -18.00 0.71
CA GLU A 384 16.56 -17.01 -0.38
C GLU A 384 15.44 -15.96 -0.38
N GLU A 385 14.20 -16.36 -0.09
CA GLU A 385 13.09 -15.42 0.03
C GLU A 385 13.31 -14.42 1.18
N ILE A 386 13.76 -14.88 2.36
CA ILE A 386 14.10 -14.01 3.49
C ILE A 386 15.22 -13.05 3.11
N LYS A 387 16.28 -13.54 2.45
CA LYS A 387 17.41 -12.73 1.99
C LYS A 387 16.98 -11.64 0.99
N ILE A 388 16.11 -11.96 0.05
CA ILE A 388 15.56 -10.99 -0.90
C ILE A 388 14.79 -9.89 -0.16
N ARG A 389 14.01 -10.24 0.87
CA ARG A 389 13.28 -9.26 1.70
C ARG A 389 14.20 -8.42 2.58
N MET A 390 15.26 -9.00 3.15
CA MET A 390 16.30 -8.25 3.85
C MET A 390 16.95 -7.22 2.93
N ASN A 391 17.24 -7.60 1.69
CA ASN A 391 17.79 -6.68 0.69
C ASN A 391 16.80 -5.57 0.31
N PHE A 392 15.52 -5.89 0.18
CA PHE A 392 14.50 -4.88 -0.04
C PHE A 392 14.38 -3.89 1.13
N ALA A 393 14.41 -4.38 2.36
CA ALA A 393 14.36 -3.54 3.56
C ALA A 393 15.56 -2.58 3.64
N LYS A 394 16.78 -3.06 3.30
CA LYS A 394 17.99 -2.23 3.30
C LYS A 394 17.97 -1.19 2.15
N TYR A 395 17.62 -1.60 0.96
CA TYR A 395 17.90 -0.85 -0.27
C TYR A 395 16.66 -0.34 -1.02
N GLY A 396 15.47 -0.83 -0.68
CA GLY A 396 14.23 -0.52 -1.39
C GLY A 396 14.11 -1.20 -2.76
N ALA A 397 13.17 -0.75 -3.58
CA ALA A 397 12.91 -1.31 -4.90
C ALA A 397 14.06 -1.04 -5.89
N LYS A 398 14.40 -2.05 -6.70
CA LYS A 398 15.52 -1.96 -7.66
C LYS A 398 15.33 -0.96 -8.81
N MET A 399 14.07 -0.59 -9.13
CA MET A 399 13.74 0.28 -10.29
C MET A 399 13.28 1.67 -9.86
N LYS A 400 14.18 2.53 -9.44
CA LYS A 400 13.86 3.89 -8.96
C LYS A 400 13.15 4.78 -10.01
N GLY A 401 13.39 4.60 -11.30
CA GLY A 401 12.79 5.42 -12.36
C GLY A 401 11.29 5.18 -12.61
N VAL A 402 10.84 3.94 -12.48
CA VAL A 402 9.44 3.52 -12.72
C VAL A 402 8.57 3.73 -11.49
N GLU A 403 9.15 3.75 -10.30
CA GLU A 403 8.44 3.85 -9.00
C GLU A 403 7.53 5.09 -8.93
N ARG A 404 7.96 6.22 -9.48
CA ARG A 404 7.16 7.45 -9.52
C ARG A 404 5.86 7.27 -10.30
N TYR A 405 5.92 6.64 -11.48
CA TYR A 405 4.73 6.41 -12.31
C TYR A 405 3.78 5.42 -11.65
N VAL A 406 4.32 4.33 -11.10
CA VAL A 406 3.55 3.32 -10.34
C VAL A 406 2.86 3.96 -9.14
N ARG A 407 3.56 4.82 -8.39
CA ARG A 407 2.99 5.55 -7.26
C ARG A 407 1.84 6.46 -7.69
N THR A 408 2.05 7.32 -8.67
CA THR A 408 1.00 8.23 -9.15
C THR A 408 -0.20 7.46 -9.69
N PHE A 409 0.05 6.35 -10.39
CA PHE A 409 -1.01 5.48 -10.90
C PHE A 409 -1.82 4.83 -9.78
N ASN A 410 -1.16 4.32 -8.74
CA ASN A 410 -1.83 3.76 -7.56
C ASN A 410 -2.63 4.82 -6.80
N GLN A 411 -2.12 6.03 -6.67
CA GLN A 411 -2.81 7.14 -6.04
C GLN A 411 -4.09 7.52 -6.81
N LEU A 412 -4.01 7.63 -8.12
CA LEU A 412 -5.17 7.89 -8.98
C LEU A 412 -6.20 6.75 -8.90
N ALA A 413 -5.73 5.50 -8.88
CA ALA A 413 -6.59 4.35 -8.70
C ALA A 413 -7.28 4.37 -7.33
N PHE A 414 -6.56 4.71 -6.26
CA PHE A 414 -7.12 4.83 -4.92
C PHE A 414 -8.20 5.92 -4.85
N VAL A 415 -7.88 7.14 -5.29
CA VAL A 415 -8.85 8.25 -5.32
C VAL A 415 -10.07 7.89 -6.17
N GLY A 416 -9.84 7.23 -7.31
CA GLY A 416 -10.89 6.82 -8.24
C GLY A 416 -11.81 5.70 -7.74
N THR A 417 -11.37 4.89 -6.75
CA THR A 417 -12.11 3.70 -6.28
C THR A 417 -12.59 3.79 -4.83
N ILE A 418 -11.66 3.94 -3.90
CA ILE A 418 -11.93 3.92 -2.44
C ILE A 418 -11.94 5.33 -1.86
N GLY A 419 -11.17 6.25 -2.42
CA GLY A 419 -11.07 7.61 -1.94
C GLY A 419 -12.43 8.31 -1.91
N PHE A 420 -12.71 9.01 -0.82
CA PHE A 420 -14.00 9.68 -0.55
C PHE A 420 -15.24 8.74 -0.49
N ASN A 421 -15.04 7.42 -0.52
CA ASN A 421 -16.13 6.47 -0.49
C ASN A 421 -16.45 6.06 0.95
N VAL A 422 -17.53 6.63 1.49
CA VAL A 422 -18.01 6.37 2.85
C VAL A 422 -18.35 4.89 3.05
N ALA A 423 -19.02 4.27 2.07
CA ALA A 423 -19.36 2.85 2.14
C ALA A 423 -18.09 1.97 2.30
N SER A 424 -17.00 2.29 1.60
CA SER A 424 -15.75 1.53 1.77
C SER A 424 -15.16 1.66 3.17
N ALA A 425 -15.25 2.83 3.80
CA ALA A 425 -14.83 3.03 5.17
C ALA A 425 -15.74 2.28 6.17
N MET A 426 -17.06 2.30 5.94
CA MET A 426 -18.02 1.56 6.78
C MET A 426 -17.85 0.04 6.66
N VAL A 427 -17.65 -0.47 5.44
CA VAL A 427 -17.40 -1.90 5.19
C VAL A 427 -16.13 -2.37 5.87
N GLN A 428 -15.11 -1.52 5.97
CA GLN A 428 -13.89 -1.85 6.69
C GLN A 428 -14.18 -2.19 8.16
N THR A 429 -15.14 -1.54 8.81
CA THR A 429 -15.50 -1.85 10.21
C THR A 429 -16.16 -3.22 10.39
N ALA A 430 -16.76 -3.79 9.33
CA ALA A 430 -17.34 -5.14 9.36
C ALA A 430 -16.29 -6.25 9.55
N GLN A 431 -15.01 -5.95 9.35
CA GLN A 431 -13.91 -6.89 9.60
C GLN A 431 -13.88 -7.39 11.04
N THR A 432 -14.12 -6.52 12.02
CA THR A 432 -14.13 -6.90 13.45
C THR A 432 -15.17 -7.97 13.74
N PRO A 433 -16.47 -7.84 13.42
CA PRO A 433 -17.45 -8.88 13.70
C PRO A 433 -17.32 -10.10 12.78
N MET A 434 -16.80 -9.96 11.56
CA MET A 434 -16.71 -11.08 10.62
C MET A 434 -15.47 -11.96 10.82
N PHE A 435 -14.37 -11.40 11.31
CA PHE A 435 -13.11 -12.12 11.41
C PHE A 435 -12.50 -12.08 12.82
N THR A 436 -12.31 -10.90 13.41
CA THR A 436 -11.69 -10.76 14.74
C THR A 436 -12.53 -11.45 15.83
N TYR A 437 -13.84 -11.23 15.84
CA TYR A 437 -14.73 -11.84 16.84
C TYR A 437 -14.74 -13.38 16.79
N PRO A 438 -14.89 -14.04 15.63
CA PRO A 438 -14.77 -15.49 15.55
C PRO A 438 -13.42 -16.03 16.01
N MET A 439 -12.33 -15.36 15.67
CA MET A 439 -10.98 -15.80 16.02
C MET A 439 -10.73 -15.71 17.53
N LEU A 440 -11.04 -14.58 18.15
CA LEU A 440 -10.94 -14.40 19.61
C LEU A 440 -11.95 -15.28 20.36
N GLY A 441 -13.18 -15.36 19.85
CA GLY A 441 -14.24 -16.17 20.47
C GLY A 441 -13.92 -17.66 20.54
N ALA A 442 -13.25 -18.19 19.53
CA ALA A 442 -12.80 -19.58 19.54
C ALA A 442 -11.73 -19.88 20.60
N ARG A 443 -10.83 -18.90 20.87
CA ARG A 443 -9.71 -19.03 21.84
C ARG A 443 -10.15 -18.75 23.28
N TYR A 444 -10.93 -17.69 23.49
CA TYR A 444 -11.25 -17.15 24.82
C TYR A 444 -12.72 -17.33 25.23
N GLY A 445 -13.54 -17.91 24.35
CA GLY A 445 -14.99 -18.01 24.51
C GLY A 445 -15.74 -16.83 23.88
N TYR A 446 -16.80 -17.14 23.13
CA TYR A 446 -17.53 -16.14 22.34
C TYR A 446 -18.15 -15.02 23.20
N LYS A 447 -18.66 -15.33 24.39
CA LYS A 447 -19.23 -14.33 25.31
C LYS A 447 -18.17 -13.35 25.81
N ASN A 448 -17.01 -13.87 26.22
CA ASN A 448 -15.90 -13.05 26.72
C ASN A 448 -15.34 -12.16 25.60
N ALA A 449 -15.12 -12.75 24.42
CA ALA A 449 -14.65 -12.00 23.25
C ALA A 449 -15.62 -10.89 22.83
N TYR A 450 -16.93 -11.16 22.86
CA TYR A 450 -17.94 -10.14 22.57
C TYR A 450 -17.87 -8.99 23.58
N ASN A 451 -17.85 -9.31 24.88
CA ASN A 451 -17.78 -8.31 25.93
C ASN A 451 -16.52 -7.45 25.80
N GLU A 452 -15.36 -8.07 25.57
CA GLU A 452 -14.10 -7.34 25.46
C GLU A 452 -14.01 -6.51 24.16
N ILE A 453 -14.55 -7.00 23.05
CA ILE A 453 -14.64 -6.20 21.82
C ILE A 453 -15.55 -4.98 22.03
N MET A 454 -16.67 -5.14 22.70
CA MET A 454 -17.57 -4.01 23.04
C MET A 454 -16.94 -3.04 24.03
N ASN A 455 -16.22 -3.55 25.03
CA ASN A 455 -15.44 -2.73 25.97
C ASN A 455 -14.35 -1.95 25.23
N ALA A 456 -13.56 -2.63 24.39
CA ALA A 456 -12.52 -1.99 23.56
C ALA A 456 -13.10 -0.96 22.59
N THR A 457 -14.25 -1.25 21.98
CA THR A 457 -14.97 -0.31 21.12
C THR A 457 -15.36 0.96 21.88
N SER A 458 -15.98 0.79 23.05
CA SER A 458 -16.36 1.92 23.93
C SER A 458 -15.13 2.71 24.40
N PHE A 459 -14.03 2.01 24.67
CA PHE A 459 -12.75 2.60 25.08
C PHE A 459 -12.14 3.44 23.96
N VAL A 460 -12.04 2.89 22.74
CA VAL A 460 -11.41 3.55 21.57
C VAL A 460 -12.25 4.72 21.06
N THR A 461 -13.58 4.62 21.13
CA THR A 461 -14.50 5.68 20.68
C THR A 461 -14.78 6.73 21.75
N GLY A 462 -14.39 6.50 23.00
CA GLY A 462 -14.77 7.37 24.12
C GLY A 462 -16.26 7.34 24.47
N ALA A 463 -17.03 6.36 23.98
CA ALA A 463 -18.51 6.34 24.07
C ALA A 463 -19.07 6.13 25.49
N ARG A 464 -18.24 5.75 26.48
CA ARG A 464 -18.65 5.55 27.88
C ARG A 464 -18.51 6.78 28.78
N GLY A 465 -18.86 7.96 28.31
CA GLY A 465 -18.78 9.21 29.08
C GLY A 465 -17.38 9.82 29.19
N TYR A 466 -16.40 9.23 28.49
CA TYR A 466 -15.03 9.72 28.43
C TYR A 466 -14.77 10.64 27.22
N GLY A 467 -15.64 10.67 26.22
CA GLY A 467 -15.46 11.41 24.95
C GLY A 467 -15.63 12.94 25.09
N GLU A 468 -15.79 13.47 26.28
CA GLU A 468 -16.00 14.91 26.51
C GLU A 468 -14.70 15.66 26.76
N THR A 469 -13.63 14.97 27.18
CA THR A 469 -12.35 15.64 27.42
C THR A 469 -11.67 16.05 26.13
N LYS A 470 -10.85 17.09 26.20
CA LYS A 470 -10.04 17.53 25.05
C LYS A 470 -9.05 16.44 24.62
N LEU A 471 -8.52 15.68 25.58
CA LEU A 471 -7.57 14.61 25.34
C LEU A 471 -8.24 13.41 24.64
N ASP A 472 -9.46 13.03 25.04
CA ASP A 472 -10.22 11.99 24.34
C ASP A 472 -10.46 12.34 22.87
N LYS A 473 -10.84 13.58 22.57
CA LYS A 473 -11.02 14.05 21.18
C LYS A 473 -9.70 13.96 20.38
N ILE A 474 -8.59 14.28 21.02
CA ILE A 474 -7.26 14.16 20.41
C ILE A 474 -6.92 12.68 20.18
N ALA A 475 -7.16 11.80 21.15
CA ALA A 475 -6.86 10.38 21.05
C ALA A 475 -7.73 9.67 19.99
N VAL A 476 -9.02 10.00 19.92
CA VAL A 476 -9.91 9.51 18.84
C VAL A 476 -9.39 9.96 17.47
N ALA A 477 -8.92 11.19 17.36
CA ALA A 477 -8.40 11.74 16.10
C ALA A 477 -7.00 11.22 15.74
N HIS A 478 -6.11 11.01 16.70
CA HIS A 478 -4.69 10.73 16.45
C HIS A 478 -4.20 9.36 16.87
N GLY A 479 -4.87 8.65 17.79
CA GLY A 479 -4.52 7.32 18.27
C GLY A 479 -4.36 7.27 19.78
N LEU A 480 -4.27 6.05 20.33
CA LEU A 480 -4.19 5.80 21.79
C LEU A 480 -2.91 6.38 22.43
N ASP A 481 -1.84 6.50 21.67
CA ASP A 481 -0.58 7.12 22.11
C ASP A 481 -0.73 8.59 22.51
N ALA A 482 -1.75 9.27 22.03
CA ALA A 482 -2.05 10.65 22.42
C ALA A 482 -2.35 10.84 23.91
N TYR A 483 -2.74 9.76 24.61
CA TYR A 483 -2.96 9.80 26.07
C TYR A 483 -1.68 9.83 26.90
N TYR A 484 -0.51 9.59 26.29
CA TYR A 484 0.74 9.40 27.01
C TYR A 484 1.77 10.48 26.69
N ASP A 485 2.59 10.79 27.69
CA ASP A 485 3.88 11.45 27.51
C ASP A 485 4.98 10.40 27.55
N ILE A 486 6.01 10.58 26.76
CA ILE A 486 7.17 9.69 26.74
C ILE A 486 8.24 10.33 27.64
N THR A 487 8.67 9.62 28.69
CA THR A 487 9.77 10.06 29.55
C THR A 487 11.12 9.96 28.83
N ASP A 488 12.15 10.59 29.39
CA ASP A 488 13.52 10.49 28.86
C ASP A 488 14.04 9.04 28.81
N ASN A 489 13.50 8.16 29.64
CA ASN A 489 13.81 6.72 29.68
C ASN A 489 12.96 5.91 28.67
N GLY A 490 12.07 6.55 27.92
CA GLY A 490 11.19 5.88 26.96
C GLY A 490 9.90 5.29 27.55
N ASP A 491 9.59 5.54 28.82
CA ASP A 491 8.38 5.04 29.46
C ASP A 491 7.17 5.89 29.07
N PHE A 492 6.05 5.22 28.85
CA PHE A 492 4.76 5.85 28.56
C PHE A 492 4.02 6.15 29.86
N VAL A 493 3.90 7.43 30.18
CA VAL A 493 3.19 7.92 31.37
C VAL A 493 1.92 8.62 30.95
N VAL A 494 0.80 8.29 31.59
CA VAL A 494 -0.49 8.92 31.28
C VAL A 494 -0.41 10.43 31.53
N LYS A 495 -0.84 11.22 30.57
CA LYS A 495 -0.88 12.69 30.67
C LYS A 495 -1.77 13.14 31.82
N LYS A 496 -1.24 14.01 32.65
CA LYS A 496 -1.98 14.58 33.77
C LYS A 496 -2.87 15.71 33.28
N GLU A 497 -4.12 15.38 32.91
CA GLU A 497 -5.17 16.37 32.69
C GLU A 497 -6.21 16.29 33.81
N LYS A 498 -6.70 17.47 34.27
CA LYS A 498 -7.60 17.59 35.44
C LYS A 498 -8.96 16.91 35.22
N ASP A 499 -9.33 16.64 33.98
CA ASP A 499 -10.69 16.22 33.64
C ASP A 499 -10.79 14.69 33.34
N ILE A 500 -9.71 13.93 33.49
CA ILE A 500 -9.74 12.49 33.26
C ILE A 500 -10.20 11.77 34.55
N PRO A 501 -11.28 10.95 34.50
CA PRO A 501 -11.73 10.15 35.64
C PRO A 501 -10.66 9.17 36.13
N ALA A 502 -10.58 8.96 37.46
CA ALA A 502 -9.58 8.05 38.04
C ALA A 502 -9.65 6.61 37.51
N GLU A 503 -10.83 6.12 37.18
CA GLU A 503 -11.02 4.80 36.58
C GLU A 503 -10.38 4.76 35.20
N ARG A 504 -10.53 5.81 34.42
CA ARG A 504 -9.92 5.92 33.09
C ARG A 504 -8.39 5.95 33.18
N ILE A 505 -7.83 6.66 34.17
CA ILE A 505 -6.38 6.67 34.39
C ILE A 505 -5.87 5.25 34.68
N LYS A 506 -6.55 4.50 35.56
CA LYS A 506 -6.18 3.10 35.84
C LYS A 506 -6.23 2.20 34.60
N GLU A 507 -7.25 2.37 33.75
CA GLU A 507 -7.33 1.64 32.47
C GLU A 507 -6.18 2.01 31.55
N LEU A 508 -5.87 3.30 31.41
CA LEU A 508 -4.76 3.78 30.60
C LEU A 508 -3.40 3.27 31.13
N GLU A 509 -3.19 3.29 32.46
CA GLU A 509 -1.99 2.71 33.09
C GLU A 509 -1.87 1.20 32.82
N ARG A 510 -2.98 0.46 32.87
CA ARG A 510 -3.01 -0.98 32.58
C ARG A 510 -2.61 -1.29 31.14
N ILE A 511 -3.04 -0.49 30.17
CA ILE A 511 -2.72 -0.72 28.74
C ILE A 511 -1.44 0.00 28.29
N ALA A 512 -0.78 0.75 29.14
CA ALA A 512 0.45 1.48 28.79
C ALA A 512 1.53 0.59 28.15
N PRO A 513 1.80 -0.65 28.65
CA PRO A 513 2.77 -1.55 28.01
C PRO A 513 2.38 -1.93 26.57
N LEU A 514 1.07 -2.17 26.32
CA LEU A 514 0.56 -2.43 24.99
C LEU A 514 0.76 -1.23 24.06
N VAL A 515 0.37 -0.03 24.50
CA VAL A 515 0.46 1.20 23.70
C VAL A 515 1.91 1.54 23.41
N ARG A 516 2.81 1.34 24.37
CA ARG A 516 4.26 1.49 24.19
C ARG A 516 4.75 0.57 23.08
N LEU A 517 4.52 -0.73 23.20
CA LEU A 517 4.98 -1.72 22.22
C LEU A 517 4.37 -1.48 20.84
N ALA A 518 3.08 -1.13 20.78
CA ALA A 518 2.38 -0.79 19.55
C ALA A 518 2.95 0.46 18.87
N SER A 519 3.32 1.48 19.65
CA SER A 519 3.99 2.69 19.15
C SER A 519 5.40 2.40 18.67
N GLU A 520 6.18 1.62 19.44
CA GLU A 520 7.54 1.20 19.08
C GLU A 520 7.56 0.43 17.75
N ARG A 521 6.58 -0.45 17.53
CA ARG A 521 6.44 -1.25 16.31
C ARG A 521 5.64 -0.56 15.18
N GLY A 522 5.16 0.67 15.39
CA GLY A 522 4.48 1.48 14.38
C GLY A 522 3.04 1.06 14.07
N HIS A 523 2.39 0.30 14.96
CA HIS A 523 1.00 -0.16 14.76
C HIS A 523 -0.05 0.95 14.95
N LEU A 524 0.28 2.04 15.66
CA LEU A 524 -0.65 3.12 15.97
C LEU A 524 -0.65 4.22 14.90
N ASN A 525 0.46 4.45 14.21
CA ASN A 525 0.73 5.74 13.55
C ASN A 525 0.43 5.76 12.05
N ARG A 526 0.40 4.63 11.33
CA ARG A 526 0.11 4.61 9.89
C ARG A 526 -0.57 3.34 9.41
N SER A 527 -1.43 3.50 8.41
CA SER A 527 -2.00 2.38 7.67
C SER A 527 -1.09 1.96 6.51
N PHE A 528 -1.15 0.69 6.14
CA PHE A 528 -0.52 0.15 4.93
C PHE A 528 -0.83 0.98 3.67
N ILE A 529 -2.03 1.56 3.60
CA ILE A 529 -2.47 2.35 2.45
C ILE A 529 -1.61 3.60 2.25
N PHE A 530 -1.23 4.31 3.31
CA PHE A 530 -0.35 5.46 3.17
C PHE A 530 1.00 5.08 2.57
N ASP A 531 1.54 3.94 2.97
CA ASP A 531 2.81 3.46 2.44
C ASP A 531 2.69 2.89 1.03
N ALA A 532 1.62 2.11 0.78
CA ALA A 532 1.36 1.56 -0.55
C ALA A 532 1.14 2.65 -1.59
N LEU A 533 0.52 3.76 -1.18
CA LEU A 533 0.31 4.95 -2.02
C LEU A 533 1.57 5.82 -2.11
N GLY A 534 2.58 5.58 -1.27
CA GLY A 534 3.80 6.38 -1.22
C GLY A 534 3.52 7.85 -0.91
N LEU A 535 2.53 8.12 -0.04
CA LEU A 535 2.18 9.47 0.35
C LEU A 535 3.34 10.08 1.12
N GLN A 536 4.06 11.00 0.48
CA GLN A 536 5.07 11.82 1.13
C GLN A 536 4.41 13.06 1.70
N GLU A 537 4.53 13.24 2.99
CA GLU A 537 4.13 14.49 3.60
C GLU A 537 5.12 15.58 3.18
N GLY A 538 4.62 16.68 2.63
CA GLY A 538 5.40 17.88 2.39
C GLY A 538 5.52 18.39 0.96
N GLY A 539 5.08 17.66 -0.04
CA GLY A 539 5.27 18.03 -1.45
C GLY A 539 4.25 19.03 -2.01
N LYS A 540 4.17 20.27 -1.54
CA LYS A 540 3.43 21.29 -2.30
C LYS A 540 4.19 21.61 -3.59
N ALA A 541 3.48 21.59 -4.75
CA ALA A 541 4.04 22.00 -6.02
C ALA A 541 4.41 23.48 -5.98
N ARG A 542 5.55 23.81 -6.57
CA ARG A 542 5.97 25.20 -6.76
C ARG A 542 5.36 25.78 -8.03
N ARG A 543 5.32 27.11 -8.08
CA ARG A 543 4.91 27.84 -9.30
C ARG A 543 5.77 27.49 -10.51
N THR A 544 7.04 27.20 -10.29
CA THR A 544 8.06 26.88 -11.30
C THR A 544 8.12 25.40 -11.69
N ASP A 545 7.45 24.52 -10.96
CA ASP A 545 7.42 23.08 -11.25
C ASP A 545 6.75 22.77 -12.59
N THR A 546 7.16 21.65 -13.22
CA THR A 546 6.50 21.14 -14.43
C THR A 546 5.04 20.80 -14.15
N LEU A 547 4.22 20.80 -15.22
CA LEU A 547 2.82 20.40 -15.12
C LEU A 547 2.64 19.02 -14.48
N LEU A 548 3.48 18.06 -14.86
CA LEU A 548 3.48 16.70 -14.29
C LEU A 548 3.80 16.71 -12.79
N ARG A 549 4.74 17.55 -12.34
CA ARG A 549 5.10 17.65 -10.91
C ARG A 549 3.99 18.34 -10.10
N LYS A 550 3.34 19.34 -10.67
CA LYS A 550 2.17 20.00 -10.06
C LYS A 550 0.98 19.06 -9.96
N LEU A 551 0.73 18.26 -11.01
CA LEU A 551 -0.30 17.22 -10.99
C LEU A 551 0.00 16.16 -9.93
N SER A 552 1.24 15.66 -9.86
CA SER A 552 1.66 14.69 -8.84
C SER A 552 1.46 15.23 -7.42
N ALA A 553 1.88 16.47 -7.14
CA ALA A 553 1.68 17.08 -5.83
C ALA A 553 0.20 17.33 -5.49
N GLY A 554 -0.62 17.68 -6.49
CA GLY A 554 -2.07 17.80 -6.36
C GLY A 554 -2.73 16.45 -6.07
N VAL A 555 -2.27 15.39 -6.74
CA VAL A 555 -2.73 14.01 -6.51
C VAL A 555 -2.32 13.54 -5.12
N ASP A 556 -1.09 13.79 -4.67
CA ASP A 556 -0.62 13.45 -3.31
C ASP A 556 -1.52 14.10 -2.23
N TYR A 557 -1.82 15.39 -2.38
CA TYR A 557 -2.69 16.12 -1.46
C TYR A 557 -4.14 15.60 -1.47
N GLY A 558 -4.72 15.43 -2.67
CA GLY A 558 -6.07 14.89 -2.84
C GLY A 558 -6.19 13.46 -2.31
N THR A 559 -5.17 12.63 -2.53
CA THR A 559 -5.11 11.26 -2.01
C THR A 559 -5.06 11.25 -0.48
N GLY A 560 -4.26 12.13 0.13
CA GLY A 560 -4.17 12.25 1.59
C GLY A 560 -5.53 12.58 2.23
N ILE A 561 -6.26 13.55 1.68
CA ILE A 561 -7.61 13.88 2.15
C ILE A 561 -8.60 12.73 1.89
N SER A 562 -8.56 12.14 0.70
CA SER A 562 -9.47 11.06 0.32
C SER A 562 -9.29 9.78 1.14
N ALA A 563 -8.07 9.54 1.61
CA ALA A 563 -7.73 8.37 2.43
C ALA A 563 -8.13 8.53 3.91
N MET A 564 -8.49 9.73 4.37
CA MET A 564 -8.71 10.00 5.79
C MET A 564 -9.79 9.11 6.41
N LEU A 565 -10.95 8.96 5.75
CA LEU A 565 -12.06 8.13 6.23
C LEU A 565 -11.67 6.66 6.34
N PHE A 566 -11.03 6.13 5.31
CA PHE A 566 -10.57 4.74 5.28
C PHE A 566 -9.51 4.48 6.36
N ASN A 567 -8.59 5.40 6.55
CA ASN A 567 -7.57 5.35 7.59
C ASN A 567 -8.15 5.32 9.00
N GLN A 568 -9.19 6.13 9.24
CA GLN A 568 -9.87 6.17 10.54
C GLN A 568 -10.51 4.81 10.85
N SER A 569 -11.19 4.20 9.89
CA SER A 569 -11.84 2.89 10.08
C SER A 569 -10.81 1.76 10.24
N GLU A 570 -9.71 1.77 9.49
CA GLU A 570 -8.63 0.79 9.64
C GLU A 570 -7.96 0.91 11.01
N ARG A 571 -7.66 2.13 11.46
CA ARG A 571 -7.08 2.38 12.78
C ARG A 571 -8.02 1.97 13.89
N PHE A 572 -9.32 2.28 13.75
CA PHE A 572 -10.35 1.84 14.68
C PHE A 572 -10.35 0.32 14.87
N ASN A 573 -10.42 -0.45 13.76
CA ASN A 573 -10.40 -1.91 13.83
C ASN A 573 -9.15 -2.45 14.53
N ARG A 574 -7.98 -1.91 14.21
CA ARG A 574 -6.71 -2.32 14.84
C ARG A 574 -6.70 -2.04 16.32
N GLN A 575 -7.11 -0.84 16.74
CA GLN A 575 -7.10 -0.46 18.15
C GLN A 575 -8.11 -1.29 18.95
N VAL A 576 -9.30 -1.53 18.40
CA VAL A 576 -10.31 -2.40 19.04
C VAL A 576 -9.79 -3.83 19.17
N THR A 577 -9.26 -4.40 18.10
CA THR A 577 -8.69 -5.77 18.11
C THR A 577 -7.55 -5.87 19.13
N MET A 578 -6.64 -4.89 19.11
CA MET A 578 -5.45 -4.86 19.96
C MET A 578 -5.80 -4.77 21.43
N VAL A 579 -6.72 -3.90 21.82
CA VAL A 579 -7.14 -3.73 23.22
C VAL A 579 -7.94 -4.96 23.70
N ALA A 580 -8.87 -5.47 22.88
CA ALA A 580 -9.66 -6.65 23.22
C ALA A 580 -8.77 -7.88 23.37
N SER A 581 -7.86 -8.14 22.43
CA SER A 581 -6.93 -9.27 22.51
C SER A 581 -6.00 -9.14 23.72
N TYR A 582 -5.50 -7.93 24.01
CA TYR A 582 -4.65 -7.69 25.17
C TYR A 582 -5.35 -8.04 26.48
N ASN A 583 -6.58 -7.58 26.68
CA ASN A 583 -7.34 -7.86 27.89
C ASN A 583 -7.59 -9.34 28.06
N LEU A 584 -8.04 -10.04 27.01
CA LEU A 584 -8.28 -11.48 27.03
C LEU A 584 -6.99 -12.29 27.26
N ALA A 585 -5.90 -11.89 26.61
CA ALA A 585 -4.61 -12.55 26.79
C ALA A 585 -4.06 -12.34 28.21
N LEU A 586 -4.18 -11.11 28.74
CA LEU A 586 -3.74 -10.79 30.09
C LEU A 586 -4.49 -11.61 31.15
N GLU A 587 -5.81 -11.72 31.04
CA GLU A 587 -6.63 -12.55 31.94
C GLU A 587 -6.19 -14.03 31.88
N ARG A 588 -5.98 -14.58 30.68
CA ARG A 588 -5.53 -15.95 30.51
C ARG A 588 -4.13 -16.16 31.07
N ILE A 589 -3.17 -15.29 30.74
CA ILE A 589 -1.77 -15.40 31.22
C ILE A 589 -1.71 -15.29 32.74
N ALA A 590 -2.48 -14.40 33.34
CA ALA A 590 -2.55 -14.25 34.79
C ALA A 590 -3.15 -15.50 35.47
N ALA A 591 -4.16 -16.10 34.85
CA ALA A 591 -4.77 -17.36 35.35
C ALA A 591 -3.81 -18.56 35.24
N ASP A 592 -3.11 -18.67 34.09
CA ASP A 592 -2.17 -19.76 33.83
C ASP A 592 -0.88 -19.63 34.64
N ASN A 593 -0.44 -18.42 34.94
CA ASN A 593 0.84 -18.11 35.61
C ASN A 593 0.67 -17.11 36.76
N PRO A 594 -0.03 -17.46 37.84
CA PRO A 594 -0.34 -16.51 38.93
C PRO A 594 0.89 -16.03 39.73
N LYS A 595 2.03 -16.71 39.60
CA LYS A 595 3.31 -16.33 40.24
C LYS A 595 4.20 -15.43 39.37
N MET A 596 3.85 -15.23 38.12
CA MET A 596 4.61 -14.36 37.20
C MET A 596 4.43 -12.90 37.60
N PRO A 597 5.49 -12.07 37.56
CA PRO A 597 5.37 -10.64 37.80
C PRO A 597 4.36 -9.96 36.86
N THR A 598 3.53 -9.06 37.37
CA THR A 598 2.48 -8.37 36.59
C THR A 598 3.04 -7.67 35.33
N ALA A 599 4.21 -7.04 35.43
CA ALA A 599 4.85 -6.41 34.28
C ALA A 599 5.22 -7.40 33.18
N GLU A 600 5.63 -8.62 33.52
CA GLU A 600 5.96 -9.68 32.58
C GLU A 600 4.69 -10.24 31.93
N GLN A 601 3.62 -10.45 32.71
CA GLN A 601 2.30 -10.84 32.21
C GLN A 601 1.78 -9.81 31.18
N GLN A 602 1.88 -8.52 31.51
CA GLN A 602 1.47 -7.42 30.63
C GLN A 602 2.29 -7.37 29.35
N ASN A 603 3.62 -7.58 29.41
CA ASN A 603 4.46 -7.59 28.23
C ASN A 603 4.15 -8.78 27.31
N LEU A 604 3.95 -9.98 27.87
CA LEU A 604 3.55 -11.15 27.10
C LEU A 604 2.19 -10.95 26.43
N ALA A 605 1.21 -10.41 27.17
CA ALA A 605 -0.10 -10.07 26.64
C ALA A 605 -0.03 -9.03 25.53
N ALA A 606 0.87 -8.04 25.63
CA ALA A 606 1.07 -7.03 24.60
C ALA A 606 1.65 -7.62 23.31
N VAL A 607 2.63 -8.51 23.42
CA VAL A 607 3.21 -9.22 22.27
C VAL A 607 2.14 -10.07 21.57
N GLU A 608 1.35 -10.82 22.33
CA GLU A 608 0.27 -11.67 21.80
C GLU A 608 -0.81 -10.81 21.12
N ALA A 609 -1.21 -9.71 21.72
CA ALA A 609 -2.20 -8.79 21.16
C ALA A 609 -1.75 -8.15 19.83
N LEU A 610 -0.48 -7.81 19.71
CA LEU A 610 0.05 -7.28 18.44
C LEU A 610 0.11 -8.35 17.36
N TYR A 611 0.49 -9.58 17.72
CA TYR A 611 0.46 -10.72 16.81
C TYR A 611 -0.97 -10.99 16.29
N ASP A 612 -1.94 -11.06 17.19
CA ASP A 612 -3.36 -11.24 16.86
C ASP A 612 -3.89 -10.09 15.98
N THR A 613 -3.50 -8.85 16.30
CA THR A 613 -3.89 -7.67 15.53
C THR A 613 -3.41 -7.77 14.08
N GLN A 614 -2.17 -8.18 13.87
CA GLN A 614 -1.64 -8.40 12.53
C GLN A 614 -2.32 -9.59 11.83
N GLU A 615 -2.54 -10.68 12.55
CA GLU A 615 -3.16 -11.87 11.99
C GLU A 615 -4.59 -11.60 11.54
N TYR A 616 -5.37 -10.83 12.32
CA TYR A 616 -6.79 -10.63 12.06
C TYR A 616 -7.10 -9.39 11.22
N ASN A 617 -6.27 -8.35 11.29
CA ASN A 617 -6.48 -7.11 10.53
C ASN A 617 -5.57 -6.97 9.30
N GLY A 618 -4.62 -7.89 9.11
CA GLY A 618 -3.77 -7.91 7.91
C GLY A 618 -2.87 -6.69 7.73
N GLY A 619 -2.49 -6.04 8.80
CA GLY A 619 -1.78 -4.75 8.80
C GLY A 619 -0.29 -4.82 8.46
N SER A 620 0.07 -5.46 7.36
CA SER A 620 1.46 -5.43 6.88
C SER A 620 1.85 -4.05 6.36
N THR A 621 3.05 -3.59 6.73
CA THR A 621 3.69 -2.42 6.12
C THR A 621 4.29 -2.79 4.78
N LEU A 622 4.83 -1.84 4.01
CA LEU A 622 5.47 -2.17 2.74
C LEU A 622 6.66 -3.14 2.94
N GLU A 623 7.41 -2.99 4.01
CA GLU A 623 8.57 -3.83 4.35
C GLU A 623 8.17 -5.24 4.77
N THR A 624 7.05 -5.39 5.45
CA THR A 624 6.50 -6.68 5.91
C THR A 624 5.50 -7.30 4.94
N ALA A 625 5.06 -6.57 3.92
CA ALA A 625 4.09 -7.00 2.93
C ALA A 625 4.57 -8.22 2.11
N PRO A 626 3.66 -8.94 1.45
CA PRO A 626 4.03 -9.92 0.44
C PRO A 626 4.98 -9.34 -0.60
N ARG A 627 6.00 -10.10 -1.03
CA ARG A 627 7.00 -9.60 -1.98
C ARG A 627 6.40 -9.08 -3.28
N VAL A 628 5.31 -9.68 -3.74
CA VAL A 628 4.57 -9.18 -4.91
C VAL A 628 4.13 -7.72 -4.76
N ALA A 629 3.78 -7.31 -3.54
CA ALA A 629 3.41 -5.92 -3.25
C ALA A 629 4.62 -4.98 -3.08
N GLN A 630 5.82 -5.52 -2.90
CA GLN A 630 7.06 -4.75 -2.83
C GLN A 630 7.63 -4.44 -4.23
N GLU A 631 7.30 -5.24 -5.24
CA GLU A 631 7.72 -5.04 -6.63
C GLU A 631 6.88 -3.96 -7.31
N ASN A 632 7.49 -3.12 -8.17
CA ASN A 632 6.83 -1.96 -8.77
C ASN A 632 5.52 -2.30 -9.51
N ILE A 633 5.54 -3.26 -10.44
CA ILE A 633 4.34 -3.70 -11.19
C ILE A 633 3.43 -4.54 -10.29
N GLY A 634 4.00 -5.41 -9.49
CA GLY A 634 3.28 -6.24 -8.54
C GLY A 634 2.50 -5.41 -7.51
N ARG A 635 3.00 -4.23 -7.12
CA ARG A 635 2.29 -3.28 -6.24
C ARG A 635 0.95 -2.84 -6.83
N VAL A 636 0.85 -2.64 -8.15
CA VAL A 636 -0.41 -2.32 -8.84
C VAL A 636 -1.38 -3.49 -8.74
N ALA A 637 -0.90 -4.70 -9.06
CA ALA A 637 -1.71 -5.90 -9.05
C ALA A 637 -2.14 -6.33 -7.63
N ALA A 638 -1.29 -6.12 -6.62
CA ALA A 638 -1.54 -6.45 -5.22
C ALA A 638 -2.31 -5.37 -4.46
N MET A 639 -2.61 -4.23 -5.09
CA MET A 639 -3.36 -3.15 -4.47
C MET A 639 -4.71 -3.68 -3.96
N TYR A 640 -5.01 -3.48 -2.67
CA TYR A 640 -6.18 -3.98 -1.94
C TYR A 640 -6.25 -5.49 -1.72
N LYS A 641 -5.29 -6.29 -2.22
CA LYS A 641 -5.31 -7.75 -2.07
C LYS A 641 -4.50 -8.25 -0.88
N THR A 642 -3.66 -7.42 -0.30
CA THR A 642 -2.79 -7.82 0.83
C THR A 642 -3.57 -8.31 2.04
N TYR A 643 -4.67 -7.64 2.38
CA TYR A 643 -5.59 -8.09 3.42
C TYR A 643 -6.21 -9.46 3.07
N GLY A 644 -6.74 -9.61 1.86
CA GLY A 644 -7.32 -10.87 1.41
C GLY A 644 -6.31 -12.02 1.43
N LEU A 645 -5.08 -11.79 0.96
CA LEU A 645 -4.01 -12.78 1.01
C LEU A 645 -3.73 -13.23 2.45
N ARG A 646 -3.70 -12.29 3.41
CA ARG A 646 -3.50 -12.60 4.82
C ARG A 646 -4.66 -13.41 5.40
N MET A 647 -5.91 -13.02 5.12
CA MET A 647 -7.10 -13.73 5.60
C MET A 647 -7.15 -15.15 5.08
N TYR A 648 -6.89 -15.35 3.80
CA TYR A 648 -6.82 -16.69 3.21
C TYR A 648 -5.69 -17.52 3.83
N TYR A 649 -4.51 -16.93 4.04
CA TYR A 649 -3.43 -17.62 4.74
C TYR A 649 -3.85 -18.07 6.13
N THR A 650 -4.49 -17.19 6.92
CA THR A 650 -4.98 -17.51 8.27
C THR A 650 -6.02 -18.63 8.23
N MET A 651 -6.97 -18.59 7.27
CA MET A 651 -7.95 -19.66 7.09
C MET A 651 -7.30 -21.01 6.72
N PHE A 652 -6.34 -21.00 5.80
CA PHE A 652 -5.61 -22.22 5.45
C PHE A 652 -4.77 -22.76 6.60
N LYS A 653 -4.11 -21.89 7.37
CA LYS A 653 -3.40 -22.27 8.61
C LYS A 653 -4.36 -22.94 9.60
N THR A 654 -5.50 -22.31 9.85
CA THR A 654 -6.53 -22.85 10.75
C THR A 654 -7.11 -24.18 10.24
N ALA A 655 -7.38 -24.30 8.94
CA ALA A 655 -7.83 -25.55 8.33
C ALA A 655 -6.79 -26.67 8.49
N ARG A 656 -5.51 -26.35 8.31
CA ARG A 656 -4.42 -27.30 8.57
C ARG A 656 -4.38 -27.71 10.05
N ASP A 657 -4.43 -26.75 10.97
CA ASP A 657 -4.39 -27.03 12.41
C ASP A 657 -5.57 -27.93 12.85
N LEU A 658 -6.72 -27.82 12.17
CA LEU A 658 -7.86 -28.71 12.35
C LEU A 658 -7.60 -30.13 11.85
N LEU A 659 -6.94 -30.28 10.71
CA LEU A 659 -6.83 -31.53 9.94
C LEU A 659 -5.53 -32.29 10.26
N SER A 660 -4.48 -31.60 10.74
CA SER A 660 -3.16 -32.20 11.00
C SER A 660 -3.21 -33.21 12.16
N LEU A 661 -2.51 -34.32 11.99
CA LEU A 661 -2.29 -35.31 13.03
C LEU A 661 -1.33 -34.83 14.12
N GLU A 662 -0.48 -33.85 13.81
CA GLU A 662 0.49 -33.29 14.75
C GLU A 662 -0.15 -32.30 15.74
N SER A 663 -1.36 -31.79 15.42
CA SER A 663 -2.09 -30.87 16.29
C SER A 663 -2.69 -31.61 17.49
N ASP A 664 -2.56 -31.04 18.69
CA ASP A 664 -3.23 -31.55 19.87
C ASP A 664 -4.77 -31.35 19.79
N ALA A 665 -5.49 -31.99 20.71
CA ALA A 665 -6.95 -31.97 20.72
C ALA A 665 -7.52 -30.54 20.95
N GLU A 666 -6.83 -29.72 21.73
CA GLU A 666 -7.26 -28.36 22.04
C GLU A 666 -7.06 -27.44 20.86
N THR A 667 -5.90 -27.47 20.21
CA THR A 667 -5.62 -26.75 18.97
C THR A 667 -6.65 -27.10 17.89
N ARG A 668 -6.96 -28.38 17.69
CA ARG A 668 -8.00 -28.82 16.74
C ARG A 668 -9.39 -28.28 17.10
N LYS A 669 -9.75 -28.27 18.38
CA LYS A 669 -11.04 -27.74 18.86
C LYS A 669 -11.14 -26.23 18.63
N ILE A 670 -10.07 -25.48 18.90
CA ILE A 670 -10.01 -24.04 18.63
C ILE A 670 -10.13 -23.77 17.13
N ALA A 671 -9.36 -24.48 16.31
CA ALA A 671 -9.39 -24.35 14.85
C ALA A 671 -10.79 -24.66 14.27
N ALA A 672 -11.46 -25.72 14.76
CA ALA A 672 -12.84 -26.02 14.36
C ALA A 672 -13.82 -24.88 14.68
N LYS A 673 -13.69 -24.29 15.88
CA LYS A 673 -14.52 -23.15 16.30
C LYS A 673 -14.22 -21.90 15.47
N GLN A 674 -12.95 -21.65 15.14
CA GLN A 674 -12.55 -20.52 14.31
C GLN A 674 -13.16 -20.63 12.90
N ILE A 675 -13.01 -21.78 12.25
CA ILE A 675 -13.60 -22.02 10.93
C ILE A 675 -15.11 -21.88 10.97
N ALA A 676 -15.77 -22.55 11.90
CA ALA A 676 -17.23 -22.45 12.05
C ALA A 676 -17.68 -21.01 12.29
N GLY A 677 -16.99 -20.29 13.17
CA GLY A 677 -17.28 -18.89 13.49
C GLY A 677 -17.14 -17.96 12.28
N ILE A 678 -16.05 -18.07 11.50
CA ILE A 678 -15.83 -17.27 10.29
C ILE A 678 -16.93 -17.56 9.26
N HIS A 679 -17.28 -18.84 9.03
CA HIS A 679 -18.31 -19.22 8.06
C HIS A 679 -19.69 -18.73 8.49
N LEU A 680 -20.04 -18.87 9.77
CA LEU A 680 -21.32 -18.37 10.30
C LEU A 680 -21.42 -16.84 10.25
N SER A 681 -20.36 -16.13 10.62
CA SER A 681 -20.33 -14.67 10.52
C SER A 681 -20.40 -14.21 9.06
N SER A 682 -19.68 -14.87 8.15
CA SER A 682 -19.74 -14.56 6.73
C SER A 682 -21.13 -14.83 6.14
N LEU A 683 -21.77 -15.92 6.53
CA LEU A 683 -23.13 -16.23 6.12
C LEU A 683 -24.14 -15.18 6.62
N PHE A 684 -23.99 -14.73 7.86
CA PHE A 684 -24.86 -13.71 8.44
C PHE A 684 -24.74 -12.36 7.71
N PHE A 685 -23.49 -11.85 7.51
CA PHE A 685 -23.26 -10.54 6.93
C PHE A 685 -23.31 -10.51 5.39
N ALA A 686 -22.80 -11.56 4.74
CA ALA A 686 -22.56 -11.55 3.30
C ALA A 686 -23.28 -12.67 2.54
N GLY A 687 -24.09 -13.47 3.24
CA GLY A 687 -24.80 -14.60 2.67
C GLY A 687 -23.89 -15.71 2.17
N VAL A 688 -24.46 -16.67 1.46
CA VAL A 688 -23.74 -17.84 0.96
C VAL A 688 -22.55 -17.47 0.08
N HIS A 689 -22.70 -16.49 -0.79
CA HIS A 689 -21.63 -16.02 -1.65
C HIS A 689 -20.49 -15.29 -0.89
N GLY A 690 -20.70 -14.92 0.37
CA GLY A 690 -19.67 -14.36 1.24
C GLY A 690 -18.85 -15.41 1.97
N VAL A 691 -19.33 -16.66 2.02
CA VAL A 691 -18.67 -17.75 2.71
C VAL A 691 -17.36 -18.10 1.98
N PRO A 692 -16.22 -18.11 2.70
CA PRO A 692 -14.93 -18.43 2.09
C PRO A 692 -14.94 -19.79 1.38
N LEU A 693 -14.32 -19.86 0.22
CA LEU A 693 -14.21 -21.09 -0.60
C LEU A 693 -15.55 -21.64 -1.15
N TYR A 694 -16.68 -20.97 -0.93
CA TYR A 694 -17.98 -21.44 -1.44
C TYR A 694 -17.95 -21.72 -2.93
N GLY A 695 -17.39 -20.84 -3.76
CA GLY A 695 -17.29 -21.06 -5.20
C GLY A 695 -16.47 -22.29 -5.58
N ALA A 696 -15.40 -22.61 -4.82
CA ALA A 696 -14.61 -23.81 -5.05
C ALA A 696 -15.38 -25.08 -4.65
N VAL A 697 -16.13 -25.01 -3.54
CA VAL A 697 -17.00 -26.13 -3.10
C VAL A 697 -18.14 -26.33 -4.08
N GLN A 698 -18.70 -25.26 -4.61
CA GLN A 698 -19.74 -25.30 -5.65
C GLN A 698 -19.21 -25.98 -6.92
N LEU A 699 -18.07 -25.51 -7.45
CA LEU A 699 -17.45 -26.12 -8.65
C LEU A 699 -17.19 -27.61 -8.45
N LEU A 700 -16.72 -28.00 -7.25
CA LEU A 700 -16.48 -29.40 -6.93
C LEU A 700 -17.78 -30.19 -6.80
N ALA A 701 -18.82 -29.60 -6.22
CA ALA A 701 -20.14 -30.21 -6.13
C ALA A 701 -20.79 -30.35 -7.51
N ASP A 702 -20.71 -29.32 -8.34
CA ASP A 702 -21.20 -29.35 -9.73
C ASP A 702 -20.48 -30.42 -10.54
N PHE A 703 -19.15 -30.58 -10.35
CA PHE A 703 -18.35 -31.61 -11.04
C PHE A 703 -18.58 -33.03 -10.54
N LEU A 704 -18.78 -33.23 -9.21
CA LEU A 704 -18.86 -34.57 -8.61
C LEU A 704 -20.28 -35.12 -8.46
N LEU A 705 -21.30 -34.25 -8.35
CA LEU A 705 -22.65 -34.66 -7.95
C LEU A 705 -23.68 -34.51 -9.08
N PHE A 706 -23.38 -33.72 -10.10
CA PHE A 706 -24.32 -33.39 -11.15
C PHE A 706 -23.72 -33.72 -12.51
N ASP A 707 -24.14 -34.89 -13.00
CA ASP A 707 -23.91 -35.31 -14.38
C ASP A 707 -25.08 -34.75 -15.21
N ASP A 708 -24.82 -33.68 -15.98
CA ASP A 708 -25.71 -33.08 -17.03
C ASP A 708 -27.12 -32.59 -16.61
N ASP A 709 -27.53 -32.60 -15.32
CA ASP A 709 -28.86 -32.15 -14.93
C ASP A 709 -28.89 -30.68 -14.46
N GLU A 710 -29.82 -29.94 -14.99
CA GLU A 710 -30.05 -28.49 -15.08
C GLU A 710 -30.21 -27.72 -13.76
N ASP A 711 -30.16 -28.37 -12.63
CA ASP A 711 -30.31 -27.73 -11.31
C ASP A 711 -28.97 -27.15 -10.81
N ASP A 712 -28.79 -25.87 -11.02
CA ASP A 712 -27.70 -25.08 -10.43
C ASP A 712 -27.64 -25.32 -8.90
N THR A 713 -26.50 -25.79 -8.38
CA THR A 713 -26.27 -26.01 -6.93
C THR A 713 -26.69 -24.77 -6.13
N ASN A 714 -26.53 -23.57 -6.67
CA ASN A 714 -26.96 -22.31 -6.07
C ASN A 714 -28.47 -22.25 -5.82
N GLU A 715 -29.30 -22.75 -6.75
CA GLU A 715 -30.74 -22.74 -6.60
C GLU A 715 -31.19 -23.70 -5.52
N ARG A 716 -30.58 -24.86 -5.42
CA ARG A 716 -30.85 -25.83 -4.35
C ARG A 716 -30.47 -25.27 -2.98
N VAL A 717 -29.27 -24.63 -2.89
CA VAL A 717 -28.80 -23.97 -1.66
C VAL A 717 -29.74 -22.83 -1.28
N ARG A 718 -30.19 -22.04 -2.24
CA ARG A 718 -31.14 -20.94 -2.05
C ARG A 718 -32.50 -21.43 -1.57
N ALA A 719 -33.03 -22.50 -2.18
CA ALA A 719 -34.28 -23.13 -1.75
C ALA A 719 -34.21 -23.70 -0.34
N TYR A 720 -33.06 -24.28 0.03
CA TYR A 720 -32.84 -24.88 1.35
C TYR A 720 -32.64 -23.84 2.47
N LEU A 721 -31.81 -22.82 2.23
CA LEU A 721 -31.48 -21.80 3.23
C LEU A 721 -32.50 -20.66 3.32
N GLY A 722 -33.32 -20.49 2.29
CA GLY A 722 -34.20 -19.33 2.15
C GLY A 722 -33.43 -18.06 1.73
N GLU A 723 -34.18 -17.10 1.24
CA GLU A 723 -33.64 -15.86 0.63
C GLU A 723 -32.82 -15.04 1.62
N GLY A 724 -33.23 -14.93 2.87
CA GLY A 724 -32.55 -14.13 3.90
C GLY A 724 -31.14 -14.61 4.19
N TRP A 725 -30.96 -15.91 4.40
CA TRP A 725 -29.64 -16.49 4.66
C TRP A 725 -28.80 -16.59 3.38
N TYR A 726 -29.45 -16.80 2.22
CA TYR A 726 -28.74 -16.84 0.95
C TYR A 726 -28.09 -15.49 0.61
N LYS A 727 -28.77 -14.38 0.89
CA LYS A 727 -28.29 -13.00 0.65
C LYS A 727 -27.58 -12.38 1.85
N GLY A 728 -27.62 -12.99 3.01
CA GLY A 728 -27.14 -12.48 4.28
C GLY A 728 -28.26 -11.91 5.14
N ALA A 729 -28.45 -12.50 6.32
CA ALA A 729 -29.51 -12.10 7.25
C ALA A 729 -29.40 -10.63 7.67
N PHE A 730 -28.21 -10.06 7.67
CA PHE A 730 -27.99 -8.65 7.96
C PHE A 730 -28.64 -7.72 6.92
N ASN A 731 -28.58 -8.04 5.62
CA ASN A 731 -29.28 -7.29 4.58
C ASN A 731 -30.81 -7.31 4.80
N GLN A 732 -31.36 -8.46 5.18
CA GLN A 732 -32.79 -8.55 5.48
C GLN A 732 -33.20 -7.65 6.64
N ILE A 733 -32.39 -7.60 7.71
CA ILE A 733 -32.62 -6.68 8.83
C ILE A 733 -32.61 -5.22 8.36
N LEU A 734 -31.66 -4.84 7.50
CA LEU A 734 -31.57 -3.49 6.94
C LEU A 734 -32.82 -3.13 6.10
N ASP A 735 -33.32 -4.07 5.32
CA ASP A 735 -34.53 -3.89 4.52
C ASP A 735 -35.80 -3.75 5.42
N GLU A 736 -35.90 -4.54 6.49
CA GLU A 736 -37.02 -4.45 7.45
C GLU A 736 -37.05 -3.12 8.20
N VAL A 737 -35.89 -2.49 8.47
CA VAL A 737 -35.80 -1.15 9.08
C VAL A 737 -35.89 -0.01 8.03
N GLY A 738 -36.13 -0.31 6.76
CA GLY A 738 -36.32 0.66 5.68
C GLY A 738 -35.02 1.31 5.13
N ILE A 739 -33.85 0.72 5.40
CA ILE A 739 -32.57 1.25 4.91
C ILE A 739 -32.33 0.87 3.45
N GLY A 740 -32.78 -0.29 2.99
CA GLY A 740 -32.73 -0.73 1.59
C GLY A 740 -31.36 -0.77 0.96
N ALA A 741 -30.30 -1.11 1.75
CA ALA A 741 -28.91 -1.11 1.29
C ALA A 741 -28.36 -2.53 1.11
N ASP A 742 -27.73 -2.82 -0.03
CA ASP A 742 -26.96 -4.06 -0.20
C ASP A 742 -25.54 -3.93 0.40
N VAL A 743 -25.38 -4.33 1.64
CA VAL A 743 -24.10 -4.39 2.35
C VAL A 743 -23.40 -5.72 2.04
N ALA A 744 -24.13 -6.82 1.89
CA ALA A 744 -23.58 -8.16 1.66
C ALA A 744 -22.64 -8.23 0.46
N SER A 745 -22.96 -7.55 -0.64
CA SER A 745 -22.08 -7.51 -1.82
C SER A 745 -20.72 -6.84 -1.59
N ARG A 746 -20.60 -6.03 -0.55
CA ARG A 746 -19.39 -5.28 -0.20
C ARG A 746 -18.50 -5.98 0.81
N VAL A 747 -19.07 -6.79 1.71
CA VAL A 747 -18.35 -7.44 2.82
C VAL A 747 -17.94 -8.89 2.54
N ARG A 748 -18.11 -9.37 1.31
CA ARG A 748 -17.78 -10.75 0.91
C ARG A 748 -16.30 -11.07 1.10
N LEU A 749 -15.98 -12.14 1.80
CA LEU A 749 -14.63 -12.64 1.92
C LEU A 749 -14.13 -13.32 0.63
N THR A 750 -15.02 -13.88 -0.18
CA THR A 750 -14.68 -14.50 -1.48
C THR A 750 -14.08 -13.50 -2.47
N GLY A 751 -14.54 -12.26 -2.47
CA GLY A 751 -14.07 -11.20 -3.37
C GLY A 751 -12.73 -10.54 -3.01
N LEU A 752 -12.09 -10.94 -1.89
CA LEU A 752 -10.88 -10.28 -1.42
C LEU A 752 -9.65 -10.51 -2.31
N ILE A 753 -9.54 -11.65 -2.97
CA ILE A 753 -8.44 -11.99 -3.89
C ILE A 753 -8.93 -12.02 -5.33
N LEU A 754 -10.02 -12.73 -5.55
CA LEU A 754 -10.61 -12.93 -6.87
C LEU A 754 -11.91 -12.12 -6.90
N GLN A 755 -11.86 -10.95 -7.48
CA GLN A 755 -13.04 -10.10 -7.61
C GLN A 755 -13.97 -10.73 -8.64
N GLU A 756 -14.88 -11.58 -8.18
CA GLU A 756 -15.94 -12.12 -9.04
C GLU A 756 -16.79 -10.97 -9.58
N ASN A 757 -16.94 -10.92 -10.89
CA ASN A 757 -17.91 -10.03 -11.47
C ASN A 757 -19.29 -10.66 -11.29
N ARG A 758 -20.01 -10.25 -10.27
CA ARG A 758 -21.37 -10.73 -9.95
C ARG A 758 -22.32 -10.68 -11.15
N PHE A 759 -22.05 -9.77 -12.10
CA PHE A 759 -22.86 -9.55 -13.29
C PHE A 759 -22.31 -10.21 -14.56
N ASN A 760 -21.14 -10.85 -14.50
CA ASN A 760 -20.55 -11.63 -15.58
C ASN A 760 -19.75 -12.81 -15.01
N PRO A 761 -20.42 -13.93 -14.71
CA PRO A 761 -19.76 -15.09 -14.13
C PRO A 761 -18.77 -15.78 -15.12
N ASP A 762 -18.94 -15.53 -16.44
CA ASP A 762 -18.07 -16.04 -17.49
C ASP A 762 -17.29 -14.88 -18.14
N PRO A 763 -16.30 -14.31 -17.48
CA PRO A 763 -15.50 -13.25 -18.07
C PRO A 763 -14.68 -13.78 -19.25
N SER A 764 -14.57 -12.98 -20.30
CA SER A 764 -13.61 -13.26 -21.37
C SER A 764 -12.17 -13.31 -20.80
N ALA A 765 -11.25 -14.01 -21.48
CA ALA A 765 -9.86 -14.05 -21.05
C ALA A 765 -9.25 -12.64 -20.88
N GLU A 766 -9.63 -11.68 -21.72
CA GLU A 766 -9.21 -10.27 -21.61
C GLU A 766 -9.80 -9.58 -20.38
N GLU A 767 -11.06 -9.86 -20.05
CA GLU A 767 -11.70 -9.33 -18.84
C GLU A 767 -11.09 -9.95 -17.60
N PHE A 768 -10.84 -11.26 -17.61
CA PHE A 768 -10.17 -11.98 -16.54
C PHE A 768 -8.77 -11.39 -16.28
N ILE A 769 -7.92 -11.29 -17.31
CA ILE A 769 -6.59 -10.67 -17.19
C ILE A 769 -6.71 -9.21 -16.71
N GLY A 770 -7.67 -8.47 -17.26
CA GLY A 770 -7.92 -7.08 -16.86
C GLY A 770 -8.28 -6.93 -15.39
N TYR A 771 -9.12 -7.81 -14.85
CA TYR A 771 -9.51 -7.79 -13.43
C TYR A 771 -8.38 -8.26 -12.51
N TYR A 772 -7.64 -9.31 -12.89
CA TYR A 772 -6.65 -9.94 -12.03
C TYR A 772 -5.27 -9.30 -12.08
N ILE A 773 -4.83 -8.88 -13.26
CA ILE A 773 -3.50 -8.27 -13.48
C ILE A 773 -3.57 -6.75 -13.40
N GLY A 774 -4.58 -6.15 -14.04
CA GLY A 774 -4.72 -4.70 -14.10
C GLY A 774 -5.29 -4.06 -12.83
N GLY A 775 -5.93 -4.87 -11.98
CA GLY A 775 -6.47 -4.43 -10.69
C GLY A 775 -7.39 -3.20 -10.76
N PRO A 776 -7.55 -2.47 -9.65
CA PRO A 776 -8.39 -1.28 -9.57
C PRO A 776 -7.99 -0.17 -10.54
N ALA A 777 -6.72 -0.07 -10.85
CA ALA A 777 -6.17 0.96 -11.72
C ALA A 777 -6.65 0.82 -13.17
N LEU A 778 -6.72 -0.42 -13.69
CA LEU A 778 -7.30 -0.65 -15.03
C LEU A 778 -8.81 -0.39 -15.04
N SER A 779 -9.51 -0.68 -13.94
CA SER A 779 -10.93 -0.35 -13.78
C SER A 779 -11.17 1.16 -13.88
N VAL A 780 -10.34 1.97 -13.21
CA VAL A 780 -10.40 3.44 -13.32
C VAL A 780 -10.10 3.91 -14.74
N ALA A 781 -9.07 3.36 -15.39
CA ALA A 781 -8.73 3.71 -16.77
C ALA A 781 -9.88 3.39 -17.76
N LYS A 782 -10.47 2.20 -17.65
CA LYS A 782 -11.65 1.79 -18.46
C LYS A 782 -12.86 2.68 -18.19
N ARG A 783 -13.08 3.07 -16.93
CA ARG A 783 -14.16 3.96 -16.53
C ARG A 783 -13.96 5.37 -17.08
N THR A 784 -12.75 5.90 -16.98
CA THR A 784 -12.39 7.20 -17.56
C THR A 784 -12.55 7.20 -19.08
N GLY A 785 -12.10 6.15 -19.77
CA GLY A 785 -12.28 6.01 -21.22
C GLY A 785 -13.77 5.96 -21.61
N ARG A 786 -14.62 5.26 -20.84
CA ARG A 786 -16.07 5.27 -21.04
C ARG A 786 -16.67 6.67 -20.80
N GLY A 787 -16.24 7.35 -19.75
CA GLY A 787 -16.71 8.70 -19.43
C GLY A 787 -16.42 9.71 -20.56
N ILE A 788 -15.21 9.67 -21.12
CA ILE A 788 -14.84 10.49 -22.28
C ILE A 788 -15.71 10.15 -23.48
N LYS A 789 -15.93 8.86 -23.75
CA LYS A 789 -16.80 8.42 -24.84
C LYS A 789 -18.24 8.86 -24.66
N ASP A 790 -18.78 8.75 -23.43
CA ASP A 790 -20.13 9.18 -23.11
C ASP A 790 -20.30 10.70 -23.30
N LEU A 791 -19.30 11.52 -22.89
CA LEU A 791 -19.29 12.96 -23.16
C LEU A 791 -19.26 13.27 -24.67
N TYR A 792 -18.43 12.54 -25.42
CA TYR A 792 -18.33 12.70 -26.87
C TYR A 792 -19.66 12.37 -27.58
N ASN A 793 -20.39 11.37 -27.05
CA ASN A 793 -21.70 10.98 -27.56
C ASN A 793 -22.86 11.90 -27.07
N GLY A 794 -22.58 12.97 -26.29
CA GLY A 794 -23.56 13.88 -25.75
C GLY A 794 -24.26 13.40 -24.46
N GLU A 795 -23.87 12.27 -23.88
CA GLU A 795 -24.40 11.73 -22.63
C GLU A 795 -23.70 12.41 -21.42
N MET A 796 -23.97 13.71 -21.24
CA MET A 796 -23.25 14.54 -20.27
C MET A 796 -23.29 13.98 -18.83
N GLN A 797 -24.47 13.59 -18.35
CA GLN A 797 -24.65 13.09 -16.99
C GLN A 797 -23.78 11.84 -16.74
N ARG A 798 -23.86 10.85 -17.63
CA ARG A 798 -23.08 9.61 -17.53
C ARG A 798 -21.59 9.82 -17.71
N GLY A 799 -21.23 10.72 -18.61
CA GLY A 799 -19.85 11.10 -18.82
C GLY A 799 -19.22 11.66 -17.54
N VAL A 800 -19.91 12.59 -16.89
CA VAL A 800 -19.50 13.16 -15.60
C VAL A 800 -19.45 12.08 -14.50
N GLU A 801 -20.48 11.26 -14.38
CA GLU A 801 -20.49 10.11 -13.43
C GLU A 801 -19.28 9.20 -13.56
N ASN A 802 -18.87 8.89 -14.78
CA ASN A 802 -17.73 8.02 -15.06
C ASN A 802 -16.38 8.69 -14.85
N LEU A 803 -16.29 10.01 -14.91
CA LEU A 803 -15.06 10.76 -14.68
C LEU A 803 -14.83 11.11 -13.22
N LEU A 804 -15.88 11.25 -12.42
CA LEU A 804 -15.78 11.56 -11.00
C LEU A 804 -15.20 10.36 -10.20
N PRO A 805 -14.42 10.61 -9.14
CA PRO A 805 -14.11 9.58 -8.13
C PRO A 805 -15.38 8.92 -7.60
N VAL A 806 -15.31 7.62 -7.24
CA VAL A 806 -16.48 6.81 -6.88
C VAL A 806 -17.33 7.45 -5.79
N GLY A 807 -16.71 8.02 -4.74
CA GLY A 807 -17.46 8.70 -3.69
C GLY A 807 -18.30 9.86 -4.21
N PHE A 808 -17.72 10.75 -5.00
CA PHE A 808 -18.44 11.86 -5.63
C PHE A 808 -19.42 11.41 -6.72
N SER A 809 -19.07 10.38 -7.48
CA SER A 809 -19.96 9.78 -8.48
C SER A 809 -21.23 9.22 -7.83
N ASN A 810 -21.11 8.58 -6.67
CA ASN A 810 -22.28 8.06 -5.95
C ASN A 810 -23.19 9.19 -5.46
N ALA A 811 -22.61 10.24 -4.90
CA ALA A 811 -23.33 11.44 -4.51
C ALA A 811 -24.04 12.11 -5.70
N TYR A 812 -23.34 12.26 -6.83
CA TYR A 812 -23.87 12.83 -8.06
C TYR A 812 -25.00 11.98 -8.64
N LYS A 813 -24.86 10.66 -8.63
CA LYS A 813 -25.90 9.71 -9.04
C LYS A 813 -27.15 9.82 -8.16
N SER A 814 -26.97 9.86 -6.84
CA SER A 814 -28.07 9.96 -5.90
C SER A 814 -28.87 11.27 -6.11
N LEU A 815 -28.17 12.39 -6.29
CA LEU A 815 -28.80 13.67 -6.58
C LEU A 815 -29.50 13.66 -7.94
N GLY A 816 -28.89 13.10 -8.99
CA GLY A 816 -29.50 12.98 -10.31
C GLY A 816 -30.77 12.12 -10.31
N ARG A 817 -30.76 11.03 -9.52
CA ARG A 817 -31.93 10.15 -9.35
C ARG A 817 -33.03 10.82 -8.54
N TYR A 818 -32.70 11.56 -7.52
CA TYR A 818 -33.67 12.36 -6.77
C TYR A 818 -34.40 13.35 -7.69
N GLN A 819 -33.68 13.98 -8.63
CA GLN A 819 -34.27 14.89 -9.64
C GLN A 819 -35.15 14.16 -10.69
N GLN A 820 -34.96 12.84 -10.85
CA GLN A 820 -35.68 11.97 -11.79
C GLN A 820 -36.67 11.05 -11.06
N ASP A 821 -37.26 11.51 -9.98
CA ASP A 821 -38.25 10.77 -9.17
C ASP A 821 -37.77 9.37 -8.70
N GLY A 822 -36.46 9.22 -8.43
CA GLY A 822 -35.91 7.97 -7.96
C GLY A 822 -35.56 6.93 -9.05
N GLY A 823 -35.72 7.27 -10.32
CA GLY A 823 -35.55 6.31 -11.42
C GLY A 823 -34.13 5.92 -11.75
N ILE A 824 -33.89 4.64 -12.03
CA ILE A 824 -32.68 4.10 -12.64
C ILE A 824 -33.02 3.63 -14.05
N TYR A 825 -32.37 4.23 -15.04
CA TYR A 825 -32.66 3.95 -16.44
C TYR A 825 -31.48 3.26 -17.15
N SER A 826 -31.81 2.41 -18.14
CA SER A 826 -30.81 1.79 -19.04
C SER A 826 -30.22 2.84 -19.99
N ARG A 827 -29.20 2.45 -20.78
CA ARG A 827 -28.63 3.33 -21.83
C ARG A 827 -29.64 3.73 -22.90
N ARG A 828 -30.72 2.95 -23.05
CA ARG A 828 -31.80 3.20 -24.00
C ARG A 828 -33.00 3.89 -23.33
N THR A 829 -32.79 4.52 -22.17
CA THR A 829 -33.82 5.21 -21.37
C THR A 829 -34.96 4.32 -20.88
N ASN A 830 -34.87 3.01 -21.00
CA ASN A 830 -35.84 2.11 -20.39
C ASN A 830 -35.70 2.08 -18.88
N PRO A 831 -36.75 2.17 -18.08
CA PRO A 831 -36.70 2.07 -16.65
C PRO A 831 -36.21 0.66 -16.25
N ILE A 832 -35.27 0.61 -15.32
CA ILE A 832 -34.80 -0.63 -14.69
C ILE A 832 -35.38 -0.73 -13.29
N TYR A 833 -35.46 0.39 -12.58
CA TYR A 833 -36.03 0.54 -11.27
C TYR A 833 -36.42 2.00 -11.10
N ASP A 834 -37.69 2.28 -10.82
CA ASP A 834 -38.28 3.60 -10.89
C ASP A 834 -38.90 4.11 -9.59
N ASP A 835 -38.73 3.42 -8.47
CA ASP A 835 -39.36 3.76 -7.19
C ASP A 835 -38.38 3.68 -6.01
N MET A 836 -37.27 4.40 -6.10
CA MET A 836 -36.30 4.46 -5.01
C MET A 836 -36.82 5.24 -3.83
N THR A 837 -36.81 4.63 -2.66
CA THR A 837 -37.12 5.27 -1.39
C THR A 837 -36.07 6.32 -0.99
N GLY A 838 -36.42 7.25 -0.09
CA GLY A 838 -35.48 8.21 0.47
C GLY A 838 -34.29 7.53 1.19
N GLY A 839 -34.55 6.39 1.82
CA GLY A 839 -33.50 5.56 2.46
C GLY A 839 -32.52 5.01 1.43
N GLU A 840 -32.97 4.48 0.32
CA GLU A 840 -32.14 3.95 -0.76
C GLU A 840 -31.34 5.07 -1.45
N LEU A 841 -31.90 6.24 -1.66
CA LEU A 841 -31.18 7.40 -2.19
C LEU A 841 -30.08 7.85 -1.24
N PHE A 842 -30.34 7.87 0.07
CA PHE A 842 -29.35 8.22 1.07
C PHE A 842 -28.23 7.17 1.14
N THR A 843 -28.55 5.87 1.14
CA THR A 843 -27.55 4.82 1.15
C THR A 843 -26.73 4.80 -0.12
N GLN A 844 -27.34 5.11 -1.28
CA GLN A 844 -26.60 5.31 -2.51
C GLN A 844 -25.67 6.52 -2.47
N PHE A 845 -26.09 7.62 -1.85
CA PHE A 845 -25.22 8.78 -1.63
C PHE A 845 -23.96 8.37 -0.82
N LEU A 846 -24.11 7.50 0.19
CA LEU A 846 -23.00 6.95 0.97
C LEU A 846 -22.15 5.96 0.16
N GLY A 847 -22.64 5.40 -0.94
CA GLY A 847 -21.94 4.50 -1.83
C GLY A 847 -22.41 3.04 -1.81
N PHE A 848 -23.50 2.73 -1.12
CA PHE A 848 -24.15 1.42 -1.20
C PHE A 848 -25.10 1.37 -2.41
N ALA A 849 -25.26 0.19 -2.99
CA ALA A 849 -26.27 0.01 -4.02
C ALA A 849 -27.64 -0.24 -3.38
N PRO A 850 -28.74 0.22 -3.98
CA PRO A 850 -30.08 -0.15 -3.53
C PRO A 850 -30.28 -1.67 -3.60
N ALA A 851 -30.81 -2.26 -2.54
CA ALA A 851 -30.97 -3.72 -2.44
C ALA A 851 -31.90 -4.26 -3.55
N GLU A 852 -33.01 -3.55 -3.82
CA GLU A 852 -33.98 -3.91 -4.88
C GLU A 852 -33.33 -3.84 -6.28
N TYR A 853 -32.54 -2.81 -6.57
CA TYR A 853 -31.83 -2.74 -7.85
C TYR A 853 -30.89 -3.93 -8.03
N ILE A 854 -30.18 -4.34 -6.98
CA ILE A 854 -29.31 -5.51 -7.03
C ILE A 854 -30.16 -6.78 -7.24
N ARG A 855 -31.31 -6.91 -6.58
CA ARG A 855 -32.23 -8.03 -6.77
C ARG A 855 -32.68 -8.16 -8.23
N ILE A 856 -33.07 -7.07 -8.84
CA ILE A 856 -33.48 -7.04 -10.26
C ILE A 856 -32.31 -7.43 -11.17
N GLN A 857 -31.10 -6.95 -10.87
CA GLN A 857 -29.93 -7.30 -11.66
C GLN A 857 -29.57 -8.80 -11.55
N GLU A 858 -29.65 -9.37 -10.36
CA GLU A 858 -29.42 -10.80 -10.13
C GLU A 858 -30.44 -11.67 -10.84
N GLU A 859 -31.72 -11.32 -10.75
CA GLU A 859 -32.78 -12.04 -11.44
C GLU A 859 -32.58 -12.01 -12.96
N ASN A 860 -32.26 -10.84 -13.51
CA ASN A 860 -31.93 -10.71 -14.93
C ASN A 860 -30.73 -11.56 -15.36
N GLN A 861 -29.72 -11.66 -14.50
CA GLN A 861 -28.54 -12.52 -14.76
C GLN A 861 -28.88 -14.01 -14.65
N ARG A 862 -29.74 -14.38 -13.71
CA ARG A 862 -30.26 -15.74 -13.55
C ARG A 862 -31.00 -16.17 -14.82
N ILE A 863 -31.96 -15.37 -15.28
CA ILE A 863 -32.68 -15.63 -16.52
C ILE A 863 -31.72 -15.78 -17.72
N LYS A 864 -30.72 -14.89 -17.83
CA LYS A 864 -29.72 -14.97 -18.90
C LYS A 864 -28.82 -16.21 -18.79
N ARG A 865 -28.52 -16.69 -17.58
CA ARG A 865 -27.75 -17.94 -17.41
C ARG A 865 -28.55 -19.14 -17.88
N ILE A 866 -29.81 -19.25 -17.45
CA ILE A 866 -30.72 -20.30 -17.90
C ILE A 866 -30.84 -20.28 -19.43
N ASP A 867 -31.10 -19.09 -20.00
CA ASP A 867 -31.21 -18.92 -21.46
C ASP A 867 -29.92 -19.39 -22.20
N ARG A 868 -28.74 -19.04 -21.67
CA ARG A 868 -27.45 -19.47 -22.24
C ARG A 868 -27.23 -20.97 -22.07
N ALA A 869 -27.53 -21.54 -20.91
CA ALA A 869 -27.37 -22.97 -20.64
C ALA A 869 -28.24 -23.79 -21.60
N LEU A 870 -29.53 -23.46 -21.69
CA LEU A 870 -30.46 -24.11 -22.63
C LEU A 870 -30.07 -23.89 -24.07
N SER A 871 -29.63 -22.69 -24.44
CA SER A 871 -29.13 -22.42 -25.80
C SER A 871 -27.85 -23.21 -26.12
N LYS A 872 -26.99 -23.45 -25.14
CA LYS A 872 -25.78 -24.28 -25.27
C LYS A 872 -26.15 -25.73 -25.42
N GLN A 873 -27.01 -26.29 -24.56
CA GLN A 873 -27.50 -27.64 -24.68
C GLN A 873 -28.16 -27.89 -26.06
N ARG A 874 -29.03 -26.97 -26.48
CA ARG A 874 -29.62 -27.00 -27.83
C ARG A 874 -28.58 -27.04 -28.94
N SER A 875 -27.53 -26.22 -28.82
CA SER A 875 -26.43 -26.19 -29.78
C SER A 875 -25.64 -27.49 -29.75
N ASP A 876 -25.36 -28.04 -28.58
CA ASP A 876 -24.61 -29.27 -28.41
C ASP A 876 -25.38 -30.49 -28.96
N LEU A 877 -26.68 -30.58 -28.67
CA LEU A 877 -27.55 -31.60 -29.28
C LEU A 877 -27.55 -31.53 -30.80
N THR A 878 -27.67 -30.30 -31.35
CA THR A 878 -27.64 -30.09 -32.80
C THR A 878 -26.29 -30.45 -33.42
N ASN A 879 -25.17 -30.12 -32.72
CA ASN A 879 -23.83 -30.46 -33.15
C ASN A 879 -23.58 -31.96 -33.11
N LYS A 880 -23.98 -32.66 -32.03
CA LYS A 880 -23.92 -34.13 -31.93
C LYS A 880 -24.73 -34.78 -33.02
N TYR A 881 -25.95 -34.31 -33.28
CA TYR A 881 -26.81 -34.80 -34.38
C TYR A 881 -26.15 -34.62 -35.76
N TYR A 882 -25.52 -33.44 -35.96
CA TYR A 882 -24.77 -33.20 -37.19
C TYR A 882 -23.59 -34.19 -37.37
N ILE A 883 -22.84 -34.44 -36.32
CA ILE A 883 -21.71 -35.37 -36.35
C ILE A 883 -22.20 -36.79 -36.64
N ALA A 884 -23.24 -37.27 -35.98
CA ALA A 884 -23.84 -38.57 -36.18
C ALA A 884 -24.42 -38.73 -37.62
N ALA A 885 -25.12 -37.69 -38.10
CA ALA A 885 -25.64 -37.66 -39.47
C ALA A 885 -24.51 -37.71 -40.53
N ARG A 886 -23.40 -37.00 -40.29
CA ARG A 886 -22.25 -37.02 -41.19
C ARG A 886 -21.53 -38.37 -41.20
N GLN A 887 -21.53 -39.08 -40.07
CA GLN A 887 -20.94 -40.40 -39.94
C GLN A 887 -21.88 -41.55 -40.38
N ALA A 888 -23.13 -41.23 -40.71
CA ALA A 888 -24.20 -42.19 -40.96
C ALA A 888 -24.42 -43.19 -39.80
N ASP A 889 -24.22 -42.73 -38.57
CA ASP A 889 -24.45 -43.51 -37.34
C ASP A 889 -25.94 -43.46 -36.96
N TRP A 890 -26.70 -44.38 -37.53
CA TRP A 890 -28.14 -44.46 -37.32
C TRP A 890 -28.54 -44.84 -35.89
N ALA A 891 -27.66 -45.53 -35.16
CA ALA A 891 -27.91 -45.87 -33.77
C ALA A 891 -27.81 -44.65 -32.86
N GLU A 892 -26.79 -43.83 -33.08
CA GLU A 892 -26.59 -42.58 -32.36
C GLU A 892 -27.67 -41.54 -32.72
N ILE A 893 -28.05 -41.43 -33.99
CA ILE A 893 -29.16 -40.57 -34.44
C ILE A 893 -30.43 -40.93 -33.68
N GLY A 894 -30.80 -42.20 -33.56
CA GLY A 894 -31.99 -42.62 -32.83
C GLY A 894 -31.89 -42.38 -31.32
N ARG A 895 -30.69 -42.39 -30.76
CA ARG A 895 -30.47 -42.00 -29.36
C ARG A 895 -30.70 -40.49 -29.17
N LEU A 896 -30.09 -39.68 -30.04
CA LEU A 896 -30.19 -38.23 -29.99
C LEU A 896 -31.61 -37.72 -30.26
N GLU A 897 -32.41 -38.38 -31.11
CA GLU A 897 -33.82 -38.05 -31.30
C GLU A 897 -34.67 -38.22 -30.06
N ARG A 898 -34.36 -39.26 -29.27
CA ARG A 898 -35.03 -39.45 -27.96
C ARG A 898 -34.59 -38.38 -26.98
N GLU A 899 -33.32 -38.04 -26.95
CA GLU A 899 -32.76 -36.98 -26.10
C GLU A 899 -33.32 -35.59 -26.47
N ILE A 900 -33.43 -35.27 -27.77
CA ILE A 900 -34.09 -34.08 -28.29
C ILE A 900 -35.58 -34.06 -27.93
N GLN A 901 -36.29 -35.21 -28.01
CA GLN A 901 -37.68 -35.29 -27.62
C GLN A 901 -37.85 -35.03 -26.13
N LYS A 902 -36.97 -35.55 -25.26
CA LYS A 902 -36.94 -35.29 -23.84
C LYS A 902 -36.69 -33.80 -23.57
N PHE A 903 -35.65 -33.22 -24.21
CA PHE A 903 -35.33 -31.81 -24.11
C PHE A 903 -36.53 -30.92 -24.48
N ASN A 904 -37.22 -31.22 -25.56
CA ASN A 904 -38.40 -30.48 -26.01
C ASN A 904 -39.59 -30.60 -25.00
N GLN A 905 -39.75 -31.74 -24.37
CA GLN A 905 -40.78 -31.94 -23.32
C GLN A 905 -40.45 -31.14 -22.05
N ASP A 906 -39.18 -31.14 -21.66
CA ASP A 906 -38.72 -30.43 -20.48
C ASP A 906 -38.65 -28.92 -20.70
N HIS A 907 -38.36 -28.46 -21.93
CA HIS A 907 -38.18 -27.05 -22.31
C HIS A 907 -38.97 -26.61 -23.55
N PRO A 908 -40.29 -26.51 -23.46
CA PRO A 908 -41.13 -26.16 -24.63
C PRO A 908 -40.77 -24.82 -25.31
N SER A 909 -40.27 -23.85 -24.54
CA SER A 909 -39.89 -22.53 -25.06
C SER A 909 -38.57 -22.55 -25.85
N PHE A 910 -37.77 -23.63 -25.74
CA PHE A 910 -36.49 -23.84 -26.45
C PHE A 910 -36.55 -24.99 -27.45
N GLU A 911 -37.74 -25.43 -27.85
CA GLU A 911 -37.96 -26.58 -28.68
C GLU A 911 -37.01 -26.63 -29.92
N LEU A 912 -36.41 -27.78 -30.12
CA LEU A 912 -35.66 -28.14 -31.33
C LEU A 912 -36.62 -28.78 -32.36
N THR A 913 -37.16 -27.96 -33.25
CA THR A 913 -37.99 -28.44 -34.34
C THR A 913 -37.16 -29.07 -35.46
N THR A 914 -37.75 -29.99 -36.22
CA THR A 914 -37.12 -30.61 -37.39
C THR A 914 -36.59 -29.56 -38.37
N ASP A 915 -37.34 -28.45 -38.56
CA ASP A 915 -36.88 -27.35 -39.43
C ASP A 915 -35.69 -26.60 -38.86
N SER A 916 -35.60 -26.45 -37.54
CA SER A 916 -34.44 -25.82 -36.89
C SER A 916 -33.17 -26.71 -37.02
N ILE A 917 -33.33 -28.01 -36.83
CA ILE A 917 -32.24 -29.00 -37.01
C ILE A 917 -31.77 -29.00 -38.45
N ASN A 918 -32.69 -29.07 -39.41
CA ASN A 918 -32.37 -29.06 -40.84
C ASN A 918 -31.69 -27.76 -41.28
N ARG A 919 -32.11 -26.62 -40.77
CA ARG A 919 -31.39 -25.33 -41.00
C ARG A 919 -30.00 -25.34 -40.47
N SER A 920 -29.81 -25.85 -39.26
CA SER A 920 -28.50 -25.96 -38.62
C SER A 920 -27.58 -26.93 -39.38
N LEU A 921 -28.09 -28.10 -39.77
CA LEU A 921 -27.36 -29.07 -40.58
C LEU A 921 -26.88 -28.44 -41.88
N LYS A 922 -27.77 -27.75 -42.65
CA LYS A 922 -27.38 -27.02 -43.86
C LYS A 922 -26.33 -25.97 -43.60
N GLN A 923 -26.40 -25.26 -42.49
CA GLN A 923 -25.43 -24.25 -42.13
C GLN A 923 -24.07 -24.86 -41.74
N HIS A 924 -24.05 -25.99 -41.01
CA HIS A 924 -22.84 -26.72 -40.68
C HIS A 924 -22.18 -27.31 -41.91
N MET A 925 -22.97 -27.89 -42.82
CA MET A 925 -22.45 -28.39 -44.14
C MET A 925 -21.80 -27.23 -44.90
N LYS A 926 -22.47 -26.12 -45.02
CA LYS A 926 -21.98 -24.92 -45.70
C LYS A 926 -20.72 -24.37 -45.08
N SER A 927 -20.67 -24.26 -43.74
CA SER A 927 -19.48 -23.82 -43.00
C SER A 927 -18.31 -24.79 -43.15
N SER A 928 -18.57 -26.10 -43.19
CA SER A 928 -17.57 -27.13 -43.44
C SER A 928 -16.98 -27.01 -44.86
N GLU A 929 -17.81 -26.78 -45.88
CA GLU A 929 -17.34 -26.51 -47.23
C GLU A 929 -16.50 -25.24 -47.32
N GLU A 930 -16.87 -24.22 -46.62
CA GLU A 930 -16.13 -22.95 -46.54
C GLU A 930 -14.77 -23.09 -45.83
N MET A 931 -14.72 -23.83 -44.71
CA MET A 931 -13.45 -24.16 -44.04
C MET A 931 -12.52 -25.00 -44.97
N TYR A 932 -13.08 -25.94 -45.67
CA TYR A 932 -12.32 -26.76 -46.62
C TYR A 932 -11.73 -25.92 -47.78
N ASN A 933 -12.48 -24.88 -48.20
CA ASN A 933 -12.02 -23.95 -49.24
C ASN A 933 -11.17 -22.78 -48.70
N GLY A 934 -10.89 -22.74 -47.37
CA GLY A 934 -9.99 -21.80 -46.77
C GLY A 934 -10.51 -20.38 -46.54
N ILE A 935 -11.82 -20.12 -46.71
CA ILE A 935 -12.39 -18.79 -46.55
C ILE A 935 -13.67 -18.87 -45.73
N SER A 936 -13.69 -18.23 -44.56
CA SER A 936 -14.90 -18.01 -43.75
C SER A 936 -15.31 -16.53 -43.86
N LEU A 937 -16.34 -16.27 -44.64
CA LEU A 937 -16.87 -14.93 -44.90
C LEU A 937 -18.22 -14.74 -44.16
N SER A 938 -18.45 -13.52 -43.64
CA SER A 938 -19.80 -13.15 -43.17
C SER A 938 -20.83 -13.25 -44.32
N PRO A 939 -22.13 -13.46 -44.01
CA PRO A 939 -23.14 -13.59 -45.10
C PRO A 939 -23.21 -12.39 -46.05
N ALA A 940 -22.90 -11.20 -45.58
CA ALA A 940 -22.84 -9.98 -46.41
C ALA A 940 -21.58 -9.97 -47.31
N MET A 941 -20.41 -10.30 -46.72
CA MET A 941 -19.16 -10.38 -47.44
C MET A 941 -19.18 -11.53 -48.48
N ARG A 942 -19.88 -12.63 -48.14
CA ARG A 942 -20.05 -13.75 -49.07
C ARG A 942 -20.84 -13.34 -50.32
N ARG A 943 -22.01 -12.68 -50.13
CA ARG A 943 -22.79 -12.18 -51.29
C ARG A 943 -21.97 -11.24 -52.16
N ALA A 944 -21.26 -10.31 -51.57
CA ALA A 944 -20.40 -9.41 -52.33
C ALA A 944 -19.27 -10.15 -53.06
N ALA A 945 -18.65 -11.16 -52.40
CA ALA A 945 -17.63 -12.00 -53.06
C ALA A 945 -18.20 -12.88 -54.18
N GLU A 946 -19.40 -13.46 -54.00
CA GLU A 946 -20.09 -14.25 -55.02
C GLU A 946 -20.47 -13.39 -56.21
N GLU A 947 -21.00 -12.19 -56.00
CA GLU A 947 -21.32 -11.24 -57.07
C GLU A 947 -20.05 -10.81 -57.83
N HIS A 948 -18.98 -10.54 -57.13
CA HIS A 948 -17.68 -10.20 -57.73
C HIS A 948 -17.08 -11.34 -58.52
N LEU A 949 -17.07 -12.55 -57.94
CA LEU A 949 -16.57 -13.75 -58.63
C LEU A 949 -17.41 -14.11 -59.84
N TYR A 950 -18.74 -13.97 -59.74
CA TYR A 950 -19.64 -14.17 -60.85
C TYR A 950 -19.36 -13.16 -61.97
N GLY A 951 -19.19 -11.89 -61.64
CA GLY A 951 -18.81 -10.86 -62.61
C GLY A 951 -17.47 -11.14 -63.30
N VAL A 952 -16.44 -11.54 -62.53
CA VAL A 952 -15.11 -11.92 -63.07
C VAL A 952 -15.21 -13.16 -63.98
N ARG A 953 -15.91 -14.21 -63.53
CA ARG A 953 -16.10 -15.43 -64.28
C ARG A 953 -16.80 -15.20 -65.62
N ASN A 954 -17.72 -14.26 -65.67
CA ASN A 954 -18.49 -13.96 -66.88
C ASN A 954 -17.94 -12.78 -67.71
N GLY A 955 -16.74 -12.31 -67.34
CA GLY A 955 -16.06 -11.23 -68.04
C GLY A 955 -16.67 -9.82 -67.85
N PHE A 956 -17.57 -9.64 -66.90
CA PHE A 956 -18.25 -8.36 -66.67
C PHE A 956 -17.46 -7.39 -65.76
N MET A 957 -16.48 -7.92 -64.98
CA MET A 957 -15.60 -7.10 -64.16
C MET A 957 -14.12 -7.51 -64.29
N PRO A 958 -13.21 -6.57 -64.50
CA PRO A 958 -11.80 -6.90 -64.46
C PRO A 958 -11.41 -7.22 -63.01
N PRO A 959 -10.42 -8.12 -62.78
CA PRO A 959 -9.92 -8.35 -61.43
C PRO A 959 -9.38 -7.04 -60.86
N THR A 960 -9.96 -6.61 -59.78
CA THR A 960 -9.43 -5.45 -59.03
C THR A 960 -8.06 -5.82 -58.46
N ARG A 961 -7.05 -5.01 -58.76
CA ARG A 961 -5.67 -5.12 -58.23
C ARG A 961 -5.63 -4.88 -56.71
#